data_5b063ca7d889908dc35429b628d77781
#
_entry.id   5b063ca7d889908dc35429b628d77781
#
_cell.length_a   1.000
_cell.length_b   1.000
_cell.length_c   1.000
_cell.angle_alpha   90.00
_cell.angle_beta   90.00
_cell.angle_gamma   90.00
#
_symmetry.space_group_name_H-M   'P 1'
#
loop_
_entity.id
_entity.type
_entity.pdbx_description
1 polymer ?
#
loop_
_entity_poly.entity_id
_entity_poly.type
_entity_poly.pdbx_seq_one_letter_code
_entity_poly.pdbx_strand_id
1 'polypeptide(L)'
;RQMCIRDRAGSALAGIFGTRFGGNWIGRKLSHTLTILGVFIAFVLSAMTLYSVAVDGARFNETIYTWMVVGGLKMEVGFLVDSLTAMMMCVVTFVSLMVHLYTVGYMEEDEGYNRFFAYISLFTFSMLMLVMSNNLLQLFFGWEAVGLVSYLLIGFWFNKPTAIFANMKAFLVNRVGDFGFILGIGLILAYAGTLNYGEIFAKSAELSQLGFPGTDWMLITVICICLFIGAMGKSAQFPLHVWLPDSMEGPTPISALIHAATMVTAGIFMVARMSPLFELSDAALNFILVVGSITALFMGFLGIIQNDIKRVVAYSTLSQLGYMTVALGASAYSVAVFHLMTHAFFKALLFLGAGSVIMGVHHNQDIRWMGGLRKYMPITWITSLLGSLALIGTPFFSGFYSKDSIIEAVHESHLPAAGFASFAVLAGVFVTAFYSFRMYFLVFHGKERFDQNPDAHHDDHHHDDHGAHGHHDHHPHESPWVVTVPLVLLAIPSVVIGYLGIESMLFGDFFKGVIHINLEKHPGMEELAHAFHGPDAMALHAFTTAPFWLALAGVVTAYLMYMVFPAVPATIKRNVMPVFTLLENKYYLDWINENILARGARALGTGLWKGGDQAVIDGTLVNGSWKLVGKVSDFVRKGQSGYLYHYALIMILGVFVLMTYFVWLK
;
A
#
# COMPACT_ATOMS: atom_id res chain seq x y z
N ARG A 1 7.21 23.28 -8.67
CA ARG A 1 7.29 23.09 -10.15
C ARG A 1 8.64 22.49 -10.60
N GLN A 2 9.77 23.01 -10.14
CA GLN A 2 11.09 22.48 -10.51
C GLN A 2 11.36 21.06 -10.01
N MET A 3 10.88 20.70 -8.82
CA MET A 3 11.05 19.39 -8.20
C MET A 3 10.42 18.26 -9.04
N CYS A 4 9.14 18.39 -9.40
CA CYS A 4 8.42 17.39 -10.21
C CYS A 4 8.96 17.26 -11.64
N ILE A 5 9.45 18.35 -12.25
CA ILE A 5 9.99 18.30 -13.61
C ILE A 5 11.31 17.52 -13.67
N ARG A 6 12.16 17.64 -12.66
CA ARG A 6 13.49 16.99 -12.65
C ARG A 6 13.41 15.48 -12.43
N ASP A 7 12.53 15.01 -11.53
CA ASP A 7 12.30 13.58 -11.38
C ASP A 7 11.68 12.96 -12.64
N ARG A 8 10.77 13.67 -13.30
CA ARG A 8 10.26 13.28 -14.61
C ARG A 8 11.35 13.18 -15.67
N ALA A 9 12.23 14.17 -15.74
CA ALA A 9 13.30 14.18 -16.72
C ALA A 9 14.28 13.03 -16.50
N GLY A 10 14.69 12.76 -15.25
CA GLY A 10 15.56 11.63 -14.92
C GLY A 10 14.93 10.29 -15.26
N SER A 11 13.67 10.07 -14.85
CA SER A 11 12.93 8.85 -15.16
C SER A 11 12.70 8.66 -16.66
N ALA A 12 12.29 9.72 -17.38
CA ALA A 12 12.07 9.67 -18.82
C ALA A 12 13.36 9.41 -19.60
N LEU A 13 14.45 10.10 -19.25
CA LEU A 13 15.75 9.89 -19.88
C LEU A 13 16.28 8.48 -19.66
N ALA A 14 16.24 7.98 -18.43
CA ALA A 14 16.66 6.63 -18.10
C ALA A 14 15.74 5.57 -18.76
N GLY A 15 14.43 5.79 -18.75
CA GLY A 15 13.45 4.86 -19.31
C GLY A 15 13.43 4.83 -20.84
N ILE A 16 13.52 5.99 -21.49
CA ILE A 16 13.48 6.08 -22.96
C ILE A 16 14.84 5.72 -23.57
N PHE A 17 15.91 6.34 -23.09
CA PHE A 17 17.23 6.22 -23.72
C PHE A 17 18.12 5.13 -23.11
N GLY A 18 17.79 4.63 -21.91
CA GLY A 18 18.55 3.59 -21.22
C GLY A 18 18.01 2.17 -21.43
N THR A 19 16.89 2.00 -22.15
CA THR A 19 16.29 0.70 -22.41
C THR A 19 16.56 0.21 -23.84
N ARG A 20 16.38 -1.08 -24.09
CA ARG A 20 16.53 -1.70 -25.42
C ARG A 20 15.58 -1.08 -26.46
N PHE A 21 14.42 -0.57 -26.02
CA PHE A 21 13.45 0.12 -26.89
C PHE A 21 13.96 1.47 -27.38
N GLY A 22 14.75 2.18 -26.57
CA GLY A 22 15.40 3.46 -26.92
C GLY A 22 16.83 3.31 -27.42
N GLY A 23 17.28 2.09 -27.76
CA GLY A 23 18.61 1.84 -28.37
C GLY A 23 19.76 1.77 -27.37
N ASN A 24 19.52 1.71 -26.06
CA ASN A 24 20.55 1.67 -24.99
C ASN A 24 21.57 2.82 -25.09
N TRP A 25 21.15 3.99 -25.49
CA TRP A 25 22.04 5.16 -25.68
C TRP A 25 22.63 5.66 -24.36
N ILE A 26 21.95 5.38 -23.23
CA ILE A 26 22.41 5.75 -21.90
C ILE A 26 22.91 4.50 -21.19
N GLY A 27 24.19 4.49 -20.86
CA GLY A 27 24.79 3.41 -20.06
C GLY A 27 24.34 3.43 -18.59
N ARG A 28 24.59 2.33 -17.86
CA ARG A 28 24.20 2.16 -16.45
C ARG A 28 24.66 3.33 -15.57
N LYS A 29 25.91 3.79 -15.71
CA LYS A 29 26.47 4.89 -14.91
C LYS A 29 25.71 6.20 -15.09
N LEU A 30 25.37 6.57 -16.32
CA LEU A 30 24.63 7.80 -16.58
C LEU A 30 23.17 7.69 -16.12
N SER A 31 22.53 6.52 -16.28
CA SER A 31 21.16 6.26 -15.86
C SER A 31 21.01 6.44 -14.34
N HIS A 32 21.82 5.75 -13.52
CA HIS A 32 21.73 5.92 -12.08
C HIS A 32 22.16 7.31 -11.60
N THR A 33 23.17 7.92 -12.23
CA THR A 33 23.61 9.27 -11.83
C THR A 33 22.51 10.30 -12.05
N LEU A 34 21.81 10.27 -13.19
CA LEU A 34 20.71 11.20 -13.49
C LEU A 34 19.53 11.03 -12.54
N THR A 35 19.14 9.80 -12.26
CA THR A 35 17.99 9.52 -11.37
C THR A 35 18.33 9.84 -9.91
N ILE A 36 19.51 9.46 -9.41
CA ILE A 36 19.97 9.78 -8.06
C ILE A 36 20.09 11.30 -7.88
N LEU A 37 20.69 12.01 -8.85
CA LEU A 37 20.81 13.46 -8.80
C LEU A 37 19.44 14.15 -8.79
N GLY A 38 18.48 13.67 -9.59
CA GLY A 38 17.11 14.17 -9.59
C GLY A 38 16.43 14.04 -8.24
N VAL A 39 16.50 12.86 -7.64
CA VAL A 39 15.92 12.59 -6.31
C VAL A 39 16.68 13.34 -5.21
N PHE A 40 18.00 13.47 -5.31
CA PHE A 40 18.79 14.26 -4.36
C PHE A 40 18.37 15.73 -4.37
N ILE A 41 18.21 16.33 -5.53
CA ILE A 41 17.72 17.71 -5.65
C ILE A 41 16.30 17.84 -5.11
N ALA A 42 15.43 16.86 -5.40
CA ALA A 42 14.08 16.82 -4.85
C ALA A 42 14.10 16.75 -3.31
N PHE A 43 15.01 15.98 -2.72
CA PHE A 43 15.20 15.91 -1.27
C PHE A 43 15.66 17.24 -0.69
N VAL A 44 16.67 17.89 -1.28
CA VAL A 44 17.17 19.19 -0.80
C VAL A 44 16.04 20.24 -0.85
N LEU A 45 15.28 20.30 -1.94
CA LEU A 45 14.15 21.22 -2.06
C LEU A 45 13.03 20.89 -1.06
N SER A 46 12.77 19.60 -0.80
CA SER A 46 11.80 19.18 0.22
C SER A 46 12.23 19.56 1.63
N ALA A 47 13.52 19.42 1.95
CA ALA A 47 14.07 19.82 3.24
C ALA A 47 14.02 21.35 3.43
N MET A 48 14.32 22.13 2.39
CA MET A 48 14.16 23.59 2.41
C MET A 48 12.71 24.00 2.60
N THR A 49 11.79 23.32 1.91
CA THR A 49 10.34 23.56 2.04
C THR A 49 9.88 23.23 3.46
N LEU A 50 10.32 22.10 4.03
CA LEU A 50 10.00 21.72 5.40
C LEU A 50 10.51 22.76 6.40
N TYR A 51 11.72 23.27 6.20
CA TYR A 51 12.28 24.34 7.04
C TYR A 51 11.42 25.60 6.96
N SER A 52 11.09 26.09 5.76
CA SER A 52 10.25 27.27 5.58
C SER A 52 8.84 27.11 6.16
N VAL A 53 8.26 25.92 6.05
CA VAL A 53 6.92 25.64 6.62
C VAL A 53 7.01 25.54 8.16
N ALA A 54 8.03 24.89 8.71
CA ALA A 54 8.15 24.67 10.15
C ALA A 54 8.61 25.90 10.91
N VAL A 55 9.51 26.72 10.35
CA VAL A 55 10.11 27.87 11.02
C VAL A 55 9.41 29.17 10.63
N ASP A 56 9.17 29.40 9.33
CA ASP A 56 8.60 30.65 8.82
C ASP A 56 7.06 30.59 8.74
N GLY A 57 6.45 29.43 9.00
CA GLY A 57 4.99 29.22 8.88
C GLY A 57 4.49 29.33 7.45
N ALA A 58 5.35 29.19 6.45
CA ALA A 58 5.00 29.33 5.05
C ALA A 58 3.96 28.31 4.61
N ARG A 59 2.94 28.74 3.86
CA ARG A 59 1.92 27.87 3.27
C ARG A 59 1.70 28.29 1.83
N PHE A 60 1.45 27.31 0.97
CA PHE A 60 1.20 27.51 -0.44
C PHE A 60 0.02 26.66 -0.88
N ASN A 61 -0.98 27.29 -1.50
CA ASN A 61 -2.12 26.59 -2.09
C ASN A 61 -2.56 27.33 -3.34
N GLU A 62 -2.10 26.90 -4.49
CA GLU A 62 -2.42 27.54 -5.76
C GLU A 62 -2.62 26.53 -6.89
N THR A 63 -3.53 26.84 -7.79
CA THR A 63 -3.68 26.15 -9.06
C THR A 63 -2.61 26.61 -10.04
N ILE A 64 -1.82 25.67 -10.54
CA ILE A 64 -0.76 25.94 -11.51
C ILE A 64 -1.27 25.89 -12.94
N TYR A 65 -2.23 24.98 -13.21
CA TYR A 65 -2.72 24.72 -14.55
C TYR A 65 -4.14 24.15 -14.49
N THR A 66 -5.06 24.76 -15.23
CA THR A 66 -6.41 24.24 -15.44
C THR A 66 -6.39 23.36 -16.68
N TRP A 67 -6.64 22.06 -16.50
CA TRP A 67 -6.63 21.10 -17.58
C TRP A 67 -7.90 21.15 -18.41
N MET A 68 -9.06 21.18 -17.75
CA MET A 68 -10.36 21.17 -18.42
C MET A 68 -11.44 21.82 -17.53
N VAL A 69 -12.45 22.40 -18.17
CA VAL A 69 -13.66 22.90 -17.49
C VAL A 69 -14.87 22.27 -18.17
N VAL A 70 -15.68 21.56 -17.39
CA VAL A 70 -16.90 20.87 -17.89
C VAL A 70 -18.06 21.17 -16.95
N GLY A 71 -19.12 21.80 -17.45
CA GLY A 71 -20.33 22.07 -16.66
C GLY A 71 -20.10 22.86 -15.38
N GLY A 72 -19.08 23.73 -15.35
CA GLY A 72 -18.69 24.51 -14.16
C GLY A 72 -17.66 23.80 -13.25
N LEU A 73 -17.45 22.49 -13.39
CA LEU A 73 -16.38 21.76 -12.71
C LEU A 73 -15.03 22.08 -13.35
N LYS A 74 -14.11 22.57 -12.55
CA LYS A 74 -12.72 22.79 -12.96
C LYS A 74 -11.86 21.59 -12.59
N MET A 75 -11.19 21.02 -13.59
CA MET A 75 -10.18 19.99 -13.42
C MET A 75 -8.80 20.64 -13.45
N GLU A 76 -8.13 20.69 -12.31
CA GLU A 76 -6.95 21.50 -12.10
C GLU A 76 -5.77 20.67 -11.61
N VAL A 77 -4.56 21.10 -11.98
CA VAL A 77 -3.33 20.67 -11.35
C VAL A 77 -2.88 21.83 -10.44
N GLY A 78 -2.95 21.61 -9.16
CA GLY A 78 -2.56 22.57 -8.15
C GLY A 78 -1.65 21.94 -7.12
N PHE A 79 -1.04 22.76 -6.28
CA PHE A 79 -0.20 22.29 -5.20
C PHE A 79 -0.64 22.91 -3.88
N LEU A 80 -0.82 22.05 -2.89
CA LEU A 80 -0.99 22.40 -1.50
C LEU A 80 0.26 22.01 -0.73
N VAL A 81 0.98 22.99 -0.21
CA VAL A 81 2.17 22.77 0.61
C VAL A 81 1.94 23.35 1.98
N ASP A 82 1.73 22.49 2.94
CA ASP A 82 1.57 22.76 4.36
C ASP A 82 2.48 21.82 5.17
N SER A 83 2.36 21.80 6.48
CA SER A 83 3.21 20.98 7.33
C SER A 83 3.07 19.48 7.05
N LEU A 84 1.87 18.97 6.78
CA LEU A 84 1.63 17.57 6.44
C LEU A 84 2.28 17.21 5.10
N THR A 85 2.07 18.03 4.07
CA THR A 85 2.69 17.85 2.75
C THR A 85 4.20 17.95 2.84
N ALA A 86 4.75 18.97 3.48
CA ALA A 86 6.19 19.21 3.57
C ALA A 86 6.91 18.06 4.29
N MET A 87 6.34 17.57 5.38
CA MET A 87 6.86 16.41 6.11
C MET A 87 6.86 15.17 5.21
N MET A 88 5.75 14.86 4.53
CA MET A 88 5.66 13.72 3.63
C MET A 88 6.62 13.82 2.44
N MET A 89 6.78 15.00 1.85
CA MET A 89 7.76 15.23 0.77
C MET A 89 9.17 14.91 1.23
N CYS A 90 9.55 15.36 2.41
CA CYS A 90 10.87 15.13 2.97
C CYS A 90 11.12 13.64 3.25
N VAL A 91 10.17 12.96 3.87
CA VAL A 91 10.25 11.52 4.18
C VAL A 91 10.36 10.69 2.90
N VAL A 92 9.46 10.92 1.93
CA VAL A 92 9.42 10.19 0.65
C VAL A 92 10.72 10.37 -0.13
N THR A 93 11.20 11.60 -0.27
CA THR A 93 12.41 11.88 -1.07
C THR A 93 13.68 11.37 -0.39
N PHE A 94 13.77 11.44 0.94
CA PHE A 94 14.91 10.90 1.68
C PHE A 94 14.99 9.38 1.56
N VAL A 95 13.89 8.68 1.85
CA VAL A 95 13.85 7.20 1.73
C VAL A 95 14.11 6.77 0.30
N SER A 96 13.51 7.46 -0.67
CA SER A 96 13.76 7.19 -2.09
C SER A 96 15.22 7.39 -2.48
N LEU A 97 15.88 8.44 -1.97
CA LEU A 97 17.30 8.67 -2.20
C LEU A 97 18.17 7.52 -1.66
N MET A 98 17.87 7.05 -0.45
CA MET A 98 18.56 5.90 0.15
C MET A 98 18.36 4.62 -0.67
N VAL A 99 17.13 4.39 -1.14
CA VAL A 99 16.81 3.25 -2.01
C VAL A 99 17.53 3.34 -3.36
N HIS A 100 17.60 4.52 -3.98
CA HIS A 100 18.35 4.70 -5.24
C HIS A 100 19.84 4.41 -5.07
N LEU A 101 20.46 4.90 -4.00
CA LEU A 101 21.87 4.60 -3.70
C LEU A 101 22.08 3.10 -3.49
N TYR A 102 21.27 2.49 -2.65
CA TYR A 102 21.31 1.05 -2.35
C TYR A 102 21.17 0.20 -3.62
N THR A 103 20.28 0.61 -4.52
CA THR A 103 19.98 -0.11 -5.78
C THR A 103 21.20 -0.23 -6.69
N VAL A 104 22.14 0.71 -6.64
CA VAL A 104 23.38 0.64 -7.43
C VAL A 104 24.14 -0.65 -7.16
N GLY A 105 24.25 -1.07 -5.90
CA GLY A 105 24.90 -2.32 -5.54
C GLY A 105 23.99 -3.54 -5.68
N TYR A 106 22.70 -3.41 -5.29
CA TYR A 106 21.77 -4.55 -5.29
C TYR A 106 21.43 -5.06 -6.69
N MET A 107 21.31 -4.19 -7.68
CA MET A 107 20.90 -4.51 -9.05
C MET A 107 22.11 -4.55 -10.01
N GLU A 108 23.35 -4.54 -9.54
CA GLU A 108 24.56 -4.40 -10.36
C GLU A 108 24.64 -5.43 -11.50
N GLU A 109 24.23 -6.67 -11.26
CA GLU A 109 24.30 -7.77 -12.21
C GLU A 109 23.02 -7.90 -13.06
N ASP A 110 21.91 -7.24 -12.71
CA ASP A 110 20.62 -7.41 -13.39
C ASP A 110 20.59 -6.71 -14.76
N GLU A 111 20.10 -7.43 -15.78
CA GLU A 111 19.93 -6.89 -17.13
C GLU A 111 18.92 -5.73 -17.21
N GLY A 112 17.94 -5.71 -16.30
CA GLY A 112 16.90 -4.69 -16.19
C GLY A 112 17.33 -3.42 -15.45
N TYR A 113 18.60 -3.23 -15.14
CA TYR A 113 19.14 -2.15 -14.33
C TYR A 113 18.56 -0.76 -14.66
N ASN A 114 18.67 -0.32 -15.90
CA ASN A 114 18.19 1.01 -16.32
C ASN A 114 16.67 1.14 -16.20
N ARG A 115 15.93 0.08 -16.55
CA ARG A 115 14.47 0.02 -16.40
C ARG A 115 14.05 0.14 -14.93
N PHE A 116 14.81 -0.48 -14.05
CA PHE A 116 14.57 -0.40 -12.62
C PHE A 116 14.70 1.03 -12.10
N PHE A 117 15.79 1.71 -12.43
CA PHE A 117 16.00 3.12 -12.04
C PHE A 117 14.94 4.06 -12.59
N ALA A 118 14.47 3.83 -13.82
CA ALA A 118 13.36 4.58 -14.39
C ALA A 118 12.08 4.39 -13.57
N TYR A 119 11.76 3.15 -13.16
CA TYR A 119 10.55 2.85 -12.42
C TYR A 119 10.57 3.40 -10.99
N ILE A 120 11.66 3.27 -10.23
CA ILE A 120 11.74 3.81 -8.87
C ILE A 120 11.69 5.34 -8.85
N SER A 121 12.28 6.00 -9.85
CA SER A 121 12.19 7.45 -10.02
C SER A 121 10.77 7.88 -10.38
N LEU A 122 10.10 7.17 -11.31
CA LEU A 122 8.70 7.41 -11.65
C LEU A 122 7.75 7.18 -10.45
N PHE A 123 8.06 6.19 -9.62
CA PHE A 123 7.29 5.91 -8.41
C PHE A 123 7.37 7.05 -7.41
N THR A 124 8.57 7.56 -7.17
CA THR A 124 8.81 8.73 -6.31
C THR A 124 8.05 9.96 -6.81
N PHE A 125 8.12 10.22 -8.11
CA PHE A 125 7.36 11.30 -8.74
C PHE A 125 5.84 11.14 -8.53
N SER A 126 5.30 9.93 -8.75
CA SER A 126 3.87 9.65 -8.59
C SER A 126 3.41 9.90 -7.15
N MET A 127 4.23 9.51 -6.17
CA MET A 127 3.93 9.76 -4.76
C MET A 127 3.98 11.26 -4.41
N LEU A 128 4.94 12.01 -4.94
CA LEU A 128 4.99 13.46 -4.74
C LEU A 128 3.78 14.18 -5.35
N MET A 129 3.31 13.76 -6.53
CA MET A 129 2.09 14.31 -7.14
C MET A 129 0.84 14.03 -6.31
N LEU A 130 0.77 12.87 -5.66
CA LEU A 130 -0.30 12.52 -4.74
C LEU A 130 -0.27 13.43 -3.49
N VAL A 131 0.90 13.52 -2.84
CA VAL A 131 1.07 14.22 -1.56
C VAL A 131 0.85 15.74 -1.69
N MET A 132 1.29 16.33 -2.80
CA MET A 132 1.17 17.78 -3.07
C MET A 132 -0.18 18.20 -3.67
N SER A 133 -1.12 17.28 -3.88
CA SER A 133 -2.42 17.60 -4.46
C SER A 133 -3.22 18.58 -3.59
N ASN A 134 -3.96 19.50 -4.21
CA ASN A 134 -4.90 20.40 -3.56
C ASN A 134 -6.36 20.07 -3.88
N ASN A 135 -6.59 18.99 -4.61
CA ASN A 135 -7.92 18.53 -5.01
C ASN A 135 -7.97 17.00 -5.12
N LEU A 136 -9.17 16.44 -5.01
CA LEU A 136 -9.40 15.00 -5.03
C LEU A 136 -9.10 14.35 -6.40
N LEU A 137 -9.25 15.07 -7.50
CA LEU A 137 -8.97 14.54 -8.82
C LEU A 137 -7.48 14.29 -9.02
N GLN A 138 -6.64 15.26 -8.66
CA GLN A 138 -5.19 15.11 -8.72
C GLN A 138 -4.69 14.07 -7.72
N LEU A 139 -5.27 14.03 -6.52
CA LEU A 139 -5.00 12.98 -5.54
C LEU A 139 -5.24 11.60 -6.16
N PHE A 140 -6.38 11.43 -6.83
CA PHE A 140 -6.73 10.17 -7.50
C PHE A 140 -5.77 9.83 -8.65
N PHE A 141 -5.34 10.79 -9.46
CA PHE A 141 -4.33 10.55 -10.49
C PHE A 141 -2.99 10.08 -9.91
N GLY A 142 -2.52 10.71 -8.85
CA GLY A 142 -1.33 10.24 -8.13
C GLY A 142 -1.52 8.86 -7.53
N TRP A 143 -2.70 8.58 -6.98
CA TRP A 143 -3.12 7.30 -6.42
C TRP A 143 -3.08 6.15 -7.43
N GLU A 144 -3.59 6.41 -8.63
CA GLU A 144 -3.57 5.47 -9.75
C GLU A 144 -2.16 5.28 -10.32
N ALA A 145 -1.38 6.37 -10.45
CA ALA A 145 -0.02 6.32 -10.93
C ALA A 145 0.88 5.49 -10.00
N VAL A 146 0.76 5.68 -8.69
CA VAL A 146 1.46 4.85 -7.68
C VAL A 146 1.05 3.39 -7.81
N GLY A 147 -0.25 3.11 -8.02
CA GLY A 147 -0.75 1.75 -8.25
C GLY A 147 -0.18 1.09 -9.50
N LEU A 148 -0.13 1.83 -10.61
CA LEU A 148 0.43 1.34 -11.87
C LEU A 148 1.93 1.06 -11.76
N VAL A 149 2.70 1.98 -11.19
CA VAL A 149 4.15 1.80 -11.08
C VAL A 149 4.49 0.69 -10.09
N SER A 150 3.70 0.52 -9.02
CA SER A 150 3.87 -0.62 -8.11
C SER A 150 3.63 -1.96 -8.81
N TYR A 151 2.63 -2.05 -9.70
CA TYR A 151 2.40 -3.22 -10.55
C TYR A 151 3.63 -3.55 -11.41
N LEU A 152 4.23 -2.53 -12.07
CA LEU A 152 5.44 -2.70 -12.89
C LEU A 152 6.65 -3.13 -12.06
N LEU A 153 6.76 -2.65 -10.83
CA LEU A 153 7.85 -2.94 -9.92
C LEU A 153 7.72 -4.33 -9.27
N ILE A 154 6.53 -4.73 -8.82
CA ILE A 154 6.29 -6.07 -8.26
C ILE A 154 6.53 -7.15 -9.32
N GLY A 155 6.05 -6.92 -10.54
CA GLY A 155 6.27 -7.80 -11.69
C GLY A 155 7.56 -7.51 -12.45
N PHE A 156 8.58 -6.92 -11.82
CA PHE A 156 9.82 -6.53 -12.47
C PHE A 156 10.50 -7.73 -13.18
N TRP A 157 10.56 -8.86 -12.52
CA TRP A 157 11.02 -10.14 -13.09
C TRP A 157 9.85 -10.86 -13.78
N PHE A 158 9.37 -10.31 -14.88
CA PHE A 158 8.21 -10.82 -15.63
C PHE A 158 8.41 -12.24 -16.23
N ASN A 159 9.62 -12.79 -16.15
CA ASN A 159 9.88 -14.18 -16.52
C ASN A 159 9.50 -15.18 -15.42
N LYS A 160 9.26 -14.71 -14.18
CA LYS A 160 8.88 -15.55 -13.05
C LYS A 160 7.35 -15.63 -12.94
N PRO A 161 6.72 -16.81 -13.05
CA PRO A 161 5.26 -16.94 -12.91
C PRO A 161 4.72 -16.43 -11.58
N THR A 162 5.49 -16.58 -10.49
CA THR A 162 5.15 -16.08 -9.15
C THR A 162 5.06 -14.56 -9.11
N ALA A 163 6.00 -13.86 -9.76
CA ALA A 163 5.98 -12.40 -9.84
C ALA A 163 4.82 -11.88 -10.70
N ILE A 164 4.48 -12.58 -11.80
CA ILE A 164 3.31 -12.25 -12.63
C ILE A 164 2.00 -12.44 -11.85
N PHE A 165 1.89 -13.51 -11.06
CA PHE A 165 0.73 -13.72 -10.20
C PHE A 165 0.63 -12.65 -9.11
N ALA A 166 1.74 -12.34 -8.46
CA ALA A 166 1.81 -11.34 -7.39
C ALA A 166 1.44 -9.94 -7.86
N ASN A 167 1.95 -9.48 -9.01
CA ASN A 167 1.63 -8.16 -9.53
C ASN A 167 0.17 -8.04 -9.99
N MET A 168 -0.37 -9.08 -10.63
CA MET A 168 -1.77 -9.13 -11.01
C MET A 168 -2.68 -9.09 -9.78
N LYS A 169 -2.37 -9.87 -8.75
CA LYS A 169 -3.09 -9.86 -7.48
C LYS A 169 -3.05 -8.49 -6.83
N ALA A 170 -1.87 -7.88 -6.72
CA ALA A 170 -1.70 -6.54 -6.16
C ALA A 170 -2.55 -5.51 -6.92
N PHE A 171 -2.52 -5.53 -8.25
CA PHE A 171 -3.30 -4.63 -9.07
C PHE A 171 -4.80 -4.79 -8.88
N LEU A 172 -5.32 -6.02 -8.96
CA LEU A 172 -6.76 -6.30 -8.85
C LEU A 172 -7.31 -5.96 -7.46
N VAL A 173 -6.62 -6.33 -6.40
CA VAL A 173 -7.05 -6.02 -5.03
C VAL A 173 -7.06 -4.52 -4.78
N ASN A 174 -6.04 -3.79 -5.25
CA ASN A 174 -6.03 -2.33 -5.17
C ASN A 174 -7.18 -1.70 -5.96
N ARG A 175 -7.56 -2.24 -7.13
CA ARG A 175 -8.72 -1.75 -7.91
C ARG A 175 -10.04 -1.88 -7.18
N VAL A 176 -10.21 -2.91 -6.34
CA VAL A 176 -11.40 -3.01 -5.48
C VAL A 176 -11.45 -1.82 -4.50
N GLY A 177 -10.30 -1.46 -3.89
CA GLY A 177 -10.20 -0.27 -3.06
C GLY A 177 -10.46 1.02 -3.84
N ASP A 178 -9.85 1.16 -5.02
CA ASP A 178 -9.97 2.34 -5.88
C ASP A 178 -11.42 2.57 -6.33
N PHE A 179 -12.20 1.49 -6.53
CA PHE A 179 -13.62 1.61 -6.82
C PHE A 179 -14.40 2.28 -5.67
N GLY A 180 -14.16 1.88 -4.43
CA GLY A 180 -14.73 2.58 -3.26
C GLY A 180 -14.31 4.05 -3.21
N PHE A 181 -13.03 4.32 -3.47
CA PHE A 181 -12.50 5.68 -3.48
C PHE A 181 -13.18 6.59 -4.52
N ILE A 182 -13.36 6.10 -5.75
CA ILE A 182 -14.09 6.84 -6.81
C ILE A 182 -15.54 7.10 -6.41
N LEU A 183 -16.22 6.15 -5.76
CA LEU A 183 -17.58 6.37 -5.27
C LEU A 183 -17.63 7.49 -4.23
N GLY A 184 -16.67 7.53 -3.30
CA GLY A 184 -16.56 8.61 -2.32
C GLY A 184 -16.32 9.97 -2.98
N ILE A 185 -15.40 10.05 -3.95
CA ILE A 185 -15.14 11.26 -4.74
C ILE A 185 -16.40 11.68 -5.51
N GLY A 186 -17.09 10.73 -6.13
CA GLY A 186 -18.33 10.97 -6.88
C GLY A 186 -19.46 11.53 -6.00
N LEU A 187 -19.61 11.01 -4.78
CA LEU A 187 -20.57 11.55 -3.81
C LEU A 187 -20.22 12.98 -3.37
N ILE A 188 -18.94 13.24 -3.09
CA ILE A 188 -18.49 14.61 -2.78
C ILE A 188 -18.81 15.55 -3.95
N LEU A 189 -18.48 15.17 -5.18
CA LEU A 189 -18.77 15.97 -6.35
C LEU A 189 -20.27 16.22 -6.53
N ALA A 190 -21.09 15.20 -6.35
CA ALA A 190 -22.54 15.29 -6.54
C ALA A 190 -23.22 16.23 -5.54
N TYR A 191 -22.74 16.29 -4.30
CA TYR A 191 -23.38 17.07 -3.24
C TYR A 191 -22.63 18.35 -2.88
N ALA A 192 -21.30 18.39 -2.96
CA ALA A 192 -20.52 19.59 -2.75
C ALA A 192 -20.30 20.43 -4.03
N GLY A 193 -20.41 19.81 -5.21
CA GLY A 193 -20.21 20.49 -6.51
C GLY A 193 -18.78 20.87 -6.81
N THR A 194 -17.81 20.41 -6.02
CA THR A 194 -16.39 20.74 -6.15
C THR A 194 -15.50 19.58 -5.74
N LEU A 195 -14.26 19.55 -6.23
CA LEU A 195 -13.22 18.61 -5.82
C LEU A 195 -12.04 19.28 -5.10
N ASN A 196 -12.05 20.61 -4.96
CA ASN A 196 -11.02 21.35 -4.25
C ASN A 196 -11.17 21.18 -2.74
N TYR A 197 -10.06 20.87 -2.04
CA TYR A 197 -10.09 20.58 -0.60
C TYR A 197 -10.66 21.74 0.23
N GLY A 198 -10.20 22.97 -0.01
CA GLY A 198 -10.67 24.13 0.75
C GLY A 198 -12.17 24.36 0.62
N GLU A 199 -12.71 24.20 -0.59
CA GLU A 199 -14.15 24.35 -0.86
C GLU A 199 -14.97 23.20 -0.26
N ILE A 200 -14.45 21.97 -0.28
CA ILE A 200 -15.10 20.80 0.33
C ILE A 200 -15.16 21.00 1.85
N PHE A 201 -14.06 21.41 2.47
CA PHE A 201 -14.00 21.59 3.93
C PHE A 201 -14.89 22.74 4.39
N ALA A 202 -15.03 23.80 3.61
CA ALA A 202 -15.98 24.89 3.88
C ALA A 202 -17.44 24.41 3.88
N LYS A 203 -17.78 23.40 3.08
CA LYS A 203 -19.11 22.79 2.99
C LYS A 203 -19.32 21.58 3.92
N SER A 204 -18.34 21.21 4.71
CA SER A 204 -18.38 20.01 5.56
C SER A 204 -19.57 19.99 6.52
N ALA A 205 -19.88 21.12 7.13
CA ALA A 205 -21.04 21.27 8.03
C ALA A 205 -22.37 21.06 7.31
N GLU A 206 -22.51 21.52 6.07
CA GLU A 206 -23.70 21.30 5.25
C GLU A 206 -23.83 19.82 4.87
N LEU A 207 -22.74 19.20 4.41
CA LEU A 207 -22.71 17.77 4.07
C LEU A 207 -23.06 16.87 5.25
N SER A 208 -22.74 17.27 6.48
CA SER A 208 -23.06 16.51 7.70
C SER A 208 -24.55 16.50 8.04
N GLN A 209 -25.36 17.44 7.52
CA GLN A 209 -26.80 17.50 7.74
C GLN A 209 -27.59 16.68 6.73
N LEU A 210 -26.96 16.22 5.66
CA LEU A 210 -27.62 15.49 4.59
C LEU A 210 -27.70 13.99 4.91
N GLY A 211 -28.88 13.39 4.63
CA GLY A 211 -29.08 11.94 4.63
C GLY A 211 -28.70 11.31 3.28
N PHE A 212 -28.21 10.08 3.31
CA PHE A 212 -27.98 9.32 2.10
C PHE A 212 -29.32 8.81 1.55
N PRO A 213 -29.63 9.04 0.26
CA PRO A 213 -30.94 8.73 -0.30
C PRO A 213 -31.35 7.27 -0.11
N GLY A 214 -32.57 7.07 0.39
CA GLY A 214 -33.17 5.74 0.57
C GLY A 214 -32.68 4.99 1.82
N THR A 215 -31.92 5.63 2.70
CA THR A 215 -31.44 5.05 3.98
C THR A 215 -31.50 6.07 5.11
N ASP A 216 -31.36 5.58 6.35
CA ASP A 216 -31.25 6.42 7.55
C ASP A 216 -29.79 6.84 7.84
N TRP A 217 -28.86 6.59 6.93
CA TRP A 217 -27.45 6.90 7.11
C TRP A 217 -27.16 8.36 6.75
N MET A 218 -26.28 8.98 7.51
CA MET A 218 -25.75 10.29 7.13
C MET A 218 -24.91 10.17 5.86
N LEU A 219 -25.06 11.11 4.94
CA LEU A 219 -24.29 11.16 3.70
C LEU A 219 -22.78 11.17 3.96
N ILE A 220 -22.34 11.96 4.95
CA ILE A 220 -20.92 12.07 5.31
C ILE A 220 -20.33 10.73 5.77
N THR A 221 -21.12 9.88 6.45
CA THR A 221 -20.69 8.54 6.86
C THR A 221 -20.42 7.66 5.66
N VAL A 222 -21.29 7.68 4.67
CA VAL A 222 -21.10 6.90 3.42
C VAL A 222 -19.89 7.40 2.65
N ILE A 223 -19.72 8.72 2.53
CA ILE A 223 -18.55 9.34 1.90
C ILE A 223 -17.26 8.86 2.58
N CYS A 224 -17.18 8.99 3.90
CA CYS A 224 -15.99 8.61 4.67
C CYS A 224 -15.67 7.12 4.56
N ILE A 225 -16.67 6.24 4.64
CA ILE A 225 -16.48 4.79 4.46
C ILE A 225 -15.97 4.50 3.03
N CYS A 226 -16.55 5.11 2.00
CA CYS A 226 -16.11 4.94 0.62
C CYS A 226 -14.67 5.41 0.41
N LEU A 227 -14.28 6.57 0.94
CA LEU A 227 -12.90 7.04 0.90
C LEU A 227 -11.96 6.09 1.64
N PHE A 228 -12.37 5.58 2.79
CA PHE A 228 -11.58 4.64 3.58
C PHE A 228 -11.41 3.28 2.90
N ILE A 229 -12.40 2.80 2.13
CA ILE A 229 -12.24 1.59 1.31
C ILE A 229 -11.07 1.77 0.33
N GLY A 230 -10.90 2.96 -0.26
CA GLY A 230 -9.71 3.30 -1.04
C GLY A 230 -8.42 3.19 -0.21
N ALA A 231 -8.42 3.73 1.00
CA ALA A 231 -7.30 3.63 1.92
C ALA A 231 -7.01 2.16 2.32
N MET A 232 -8.03 1.32 2.49
CA MET A 232 -7.86 -0.12 2.78
C MET A 232 -7.10 -0.83 1.67
N GLY A 233 -7.32 -0.48 0.40
CA GLY A 233 -6.58 -1.03 -0.73
C GLY A 233 -5.10 -0.68 -0.67
N LYS A 234 -4.75 0.61 -0.70
CA LYS A 234 -3.36 1.07 -0.72
C LYS A 234 -2.61 0.80 0.58
N SER A 235 -3.23 1.04 1.73
CA SER A 235 -2.63 0.79 3.04
C SER A 235 -2.83 -0.64 3.54
N ALA A 236 -3.26 -1.53 2.67
CA ALA A 236 -3.35 -2.98 2.92
C ALA A 236 -4.04 -3.32 4.25
N GLN A 237 -5.22 -2.75 4.49
CA GLN A 237 -6.03 -3.06 5.66
C GLN A 237 -6.96 -4.26 5.39
N PHE A 238 -7.27 -5.00 6.44
CA PHE A 238 -8.22 -6.12 6.34
C PHE A 238 -9.55 -5.67 5.71
N PRO A 239 -10.13 -6.45 4.75
CA PRO A 239 -9.66 -7.69 4.15
C PRO A 239 -8.79 -7.50 2.87
N LEU A 240 -8.47 -6.26 2.47
CA LEU A 240 -7.72 -5.95 1.23
C LEU A 240 -6.19 -6.03 1.39
N HIS A 241 -5.69 -6.63 2.47
CA HIS A 241 -4.25 -6.74 2.78
C HIS A 241 -3.51 -7.86 2.01
N VAL A 242 -4.23 -8.78 1.39
CA VAL A 242 -3.70 -10.05 0.86
C VAL A 242 -2.64 -9.91 -0.23
N TRP A 243 -2.56 -8.75 -0.88
CA TRP A 243 -1.58 -8.49 -1.94
C TRP A 243 -0.18 -8.17 -1.42
N LEU A 244 -0.08 -7.59 -0.21
CA LEU A 244 1.19 -7.03 0.29
C LEU A 244 2.26 -8.10 0.56
N PRO A 245 1.97 -9.25 1.21
CA PRO A 245 2.98 -10.28 1.41
C PRO A 245 3.50 -10.90 0.11
N ASP A 246 2.67 -10.99 -0.92
CA ASP A 246 3.06 -11.56 -2.21
C ASP A 246 3.86 -10.54 -3.06
N SER A 247 3.75 -9.24 -2.77
CA SER A 247 4.59 -8.21 -3.41
C SER A 247 6.09 -8.35 -3.12
N MET A 248 6.46 -9.23 -2.17
CA MET A 248 7.86 -9.60 -1.88
C MET A 248 8.55 -10.37 -3.01
N GLU A 249 7.83 -10.79 -4.05
CA GLU A 249 8.41 -11.39 -5.27
C GLU A 249 9.26 -10.40 -6.09
N GLY A 250 9.06 -9.10 -5.89
CA GLY A 250 9.89 -8.05 -6.48
C GLY A 250 11.27 -7.90 -5.81
N PRO A 251 12.21 -7.20 -6.46
CA PRO A 251 13.52 -6.88 -5.87
C PRO A 251 13.40 -6.15 -4.52
N THR A 252 14.31 -6.42 -3.58
CA THR A 252 14.23 -5.89 -2.20
C THR A 252 14.21 -4.36 -2.09
N PRO A 253 14.94 -3.57 -2.92
CA PRO A 253 14.82 -2.10 -2.90
C PRO A 253 13.39 -1.60 -3.12
N ILE A 254 12.60 -2.32 -3.93
CA ILE A 254 11.17 -2.02 -4.13
C ILE A 254 10.38 -2.25 -2.85
N SER A 255 10.63 -3.37 -2.18
CA SER A 255 9.97 -3.68 -0.93
C SER A 255 10.19 -2.57 0.09
N ALA A 256 11.42 -2.05 0.20
CA ALA A 256 11.70 -0.90 1.05
C ALA A 256 10.92 0.35 0.63
N LEU A 257 10.89 0.68 -0.67
CA LEU A 257 10.25 1.89 -1.17
C LEU A 257 8.73 1.85 -1.03
N ILE A 258 8.09 0.76 -1.49
CA ILE A 258 6.62 0.59 -1.45
C ILE A 258 6.10 0.55 -0.02
N HIS A 259 6.80 -0.17 0.88
CA HIS A 259 6.25 -0.54 2.19
C HIS A 259 6.69 0.37 3.33
N ALA A 260 7.72 1.22 3.15
CA ALA A 260 8.17 2.11 4.19
C ALA A 260 7.52 3.51 4.12
N ALA A 261 7.62 4.20 2.98
CA ALA A 261 7.36 5.64 2.92
C ALA A 261 6.38 6.07 1.82
N THR A 262 5.86 5.15 0.97
CA THR A 262 5.14 5.57 -0.23
C THR A 262 3.76 4.94 -0.36
N MET A 263 3.55 3.93 -1.18
CA MET A 263 2.22 3.43 -1.53
C MET A 263 1.35 3.08 -0.31
N VAL A 264 1.91 2.34 0.64
CA VAL A 264 1.13 1.89 1.81
C VAL A 264 0.82 3.01 2.80
N THR A 265 1.54 4.12 2.72
CA THR A 265 1.29 5.31 3.55
C THR A 265 0.29 6.27 2.93
N ALA A 266 -0.03 6.10 1.64
CA ALA A 266 -0.96 6.97 0.91
C ALA A 266 -2.37 6.98 1.52
N GLY A 267 -2.88 5.82 1.97
CA GLY A 267 -4.19 5.74 2.63
C GLY A 267 -4.20 6.46 3.99
N ILE A 268 -3.16 6.31 4.78
CA ILE A 268 -3.00 7.01 6.07
C ILE A 268 -2.95 8.53 5.85
N PHE A 269 -2.13 8.97 4.89
CA PHE A 269 -2.04 10.37 4.48
C PHE A 269 -3.40 10.93 4.04
N MET A 270 -4.13 10.22 3.19
CA MET A 270 -5.42 10.66 2.67
C MET A 270 -6.45 10.83 3.79
N VAL A 271 -6.55 9.88 4.73
CA VAL A 271 -7.49 9.99 5.85
C VAL A 271 -7.11 11.16 6.76
N ALA A 272 -5.82 11.34 7.06
CA ALA A 272 -5.35 12.49 7.85
C ALA A 272 -5.62 13.84 7.13
N ARG A 273 -5.42 13.90 5.82
CA ARG A 273 -5.75 15.07 4.98
C ARG A 273 -7.23 15.40 4.99
N MET A 274 -8.09 14.35 4.99
CA MET A 274 -9.54 14.49 5.01
C MET A 274 -10.12 14.50 6.44
N SER A 275 -9.31 14.73 7.46
CA SER A 275 -9.76 14.79 8.85
C SER A 275 -10.99 15.70 9.07
N PRO A 276 -11.16 16.87 8.40
CA PRO A 276 -12.37 17.68 8.55
C PRO A 276 -13.67 16.96 8.16
N LEU A 277 -13.61 15.93 7.32
CA LEU A 277 -14.76 15.11 6.95
C LEU A 277 -14.94 13.92 7.90
N PHE A 278 -13.85 13.20 8.22
CA PHE A 278 -13.91 12.02 9.07
C PHE A 278 -14.36 12.33 10.50
N GLU A 279 -13.97 13.47 11.05
CA GLU A 279 -14.41 13.93 12.39
C GLU A 279 -15.93 14.14 12.53
N LEU A 280 -16.65 14.24 11.42
CA LEU A 280 -18.10 14.43 11.42
C LEU A 280 -18.88 13.11 11.55
N SER A 281 -18.20 11.95 11.50
CA SER A 281 -18.86 10.65 11.52
C SER A 281 -18.19 9.65 12.48
N ASP A 282 -18.73 9.54 13.69
CA ASP A 282 -18.28 8.56 14.68
C ASP A 282 -18.43 7.10 14.18
N ALA A 283 -19.44 6.85 13.33
CA ALA A 283 -19.64 5.53 12.72
C ALA A 283 -18.49 5.15 11.76
N ALA A 284 -18.03 6.11 10.95
CA ALA A 284 -16.88 5.90 10.07
C ALA A 284 -15.59 5.74 10.88
N LEU A 285 -15.37 6.55 11.91
CA LEU A 285 -14.21 6.42 12.80
C LEU A 285 -14.20 5.07 13.52
N ASN A 286 -15.33 4.62 14.03
CA ASN A 286 -15.44 3.31 14.67
C ASN A 286 -15.18 2.15 13.69
N PHE A 287 -15.62 2.28 12.44
CA PHE A 287 -15.30 1.31 11.39
C PHE A 287 -13.78 1.25 11.10
N ILE A 288 -13.13 2.40 10.99
CA ILE A 288 -11.68 2.52 10.83
C ILE A 288 -10.95 1.88 12.01
N LEU A 289 -11.42 2.16 13.22
CA LEU A 289 -10.85 1.62 14.47
C LEU A 289 -10.90 0.08 14.49
N VAL A 290 -12.03 -0.51 14.13
CA VAL A 290 -12.20 -1.99 14.07
C VAL A 290 -11.28 -2.61 13.01
N VAL A 291 -11.29 -2.07 11.79
CA VAL A 291 -10.47 -2.60 10.68
C VAL A 291 -8.98 -2.49 11.01
N GLY A 292 -8.54 -1.37 11.58
CA GLY A 292 -7.16 -1.18 12.03
C GLY A 292 -6.76 -2.16 13.12
N SER A 293 -7.63 -2.41 14.10
CA SER A 293 -7.38 -3.33 15.21
C SER A 293 -7.23 -4.77 14.74
N ILE A 294 -8.10 -5.21 13.84
CA ILE A 294 -7.99 -6.54 13.20
C ILE A 294 -6.66 -6.64 12.45
N THR A 295 -6.33 -5.65 11.65
CA THR A 295 -5.08 -5.65 10.87
C THR A 295 -3.85 -5.67 11.78
N ALA A 296 -3.81 -4.83 12.83
CA ALA A 296 -2.68 -4.73 13.74
C ALA A 296 -2.37 -6.07 14.42
N LEU A 297 -3.37 -6.75 14.97
CA LEU A 297 -3.18 -7.96 15.77
C LEU A 297 -3.06 -9.21 14.90
N PHE A 298 -4.00 -9.44 13.97
CA PHE A 298 -4.06 -10.69 13.21
C PHE A 298 -2.94 -10.82 12.18
N MET A 299 -2.49 -9.72 11.58
CA MET A 299 -1.33 -9.75 10.70
C MET A 299 -0.02 -9.96 11.46
N GLY A 300 0.05 -9.48 12.71
CA GLY A 300 1.15 -9.78 13.62
C GLY A 300 1.30 -11.29 13.86
N PHE A 301 0.21 -12.01 14.09
CA PHE A 301 0.25 -13.46 14.27
C PHE A 301 0.82 -14.20 13.04
N LEU A 302 0.51 -13.74 11.83
CA LEU A 302 1.10 -14.30 10.61
C LEU A 302 2.61 -14.09 10.54
N GLY A 303 3.12 -12.97 11.07
CA GLY A 303 4.55 -12.70 11.17
C GLY A 303 5.32 -13.71 12.02
N ILE A 304 4.67 -14.30 13.05
CA ILE A 304 5.30 -15.29 13.93
C ILE A 304 5.74 -16.54 13.17
N ILE A 305 4.95 -17.00 12.21
CA ILE A 305 5.15 -18.29 11.53
C ILE A 305 5.96 -18.18 10.24
N GLN A 306 6.21 -16.97 9.74
CA GLN A 306 6.95 -16.78 8.49
C GLN A 306 8.42 -17.17 8.62
N ASN A 307 8.94 -17.80 7.57
CA ASN A 307 10.34 -18.19 7.48
C ASN A 307 11.13 -17.40 6.43
N ASP A 308 10.46 -16.71 5.51
CA ASP A 308 11.07 -15.79 4.56
C ASP A 308 11.35 -14.44 5.26
N ILE A 309 12.62 -13.98 5.23
CA ILE A 309 13.06 -12.76 5.91
C ILE A 309 12.28 -11.51 5.42
N LYS A 310 11.99 -11.41 4.13
CA LYS A 310 11.20 -10.30 3.57
C LYS A 310 9.75 -10.37 4.02
N ARG A 311 9.15 -11.57 4.04
CA ARG A 311 7.75 -11.75 4.47
C ARG A 311 7.56 -11.46 5.95
N VAL A 312 8.52 -11.77 6.81
CA VAL A 312 8.47 -11.37 8.24
C VAL A 312 8.36 -9.84 8.35
N VAL A 313 9.22 -9.11 7.64
CA VAL A 313 9.19 -7.63 7.63
C VAL A 313 7.90 -7.10 6.98
N ALA A 314 7.37 -7.78 5.97
CA ALA A 314 6.10 -7.42 5.31
C ALA A 314 4.89 -7.54 6.25
N TYR A 315 4.74 -8.66 6.97
CA TYR A 315 3.67 -8.80 7.97
C TYR A 315 3.84 -7.83 9.14
N SER A 316 5.07 -7.53 9.50
CA SER A 316 5.37 -6.45 10.43
C SER A 316 4.90 -5.09 9.92
N THR A 317 5.06 -4.81 8.63
CA THR A 317 4.53 -3.58 8.01
C THR A 317 3.01 -3.53 8.08
N LEU A 318 2.32 -4.62 7.74
CA LEU A 318 0.86 -4.72 7.86
C LEU A 318 0.38 -4.43 9.28
N SER A 319 1.03 -5.02 10.28
CA SER A 319 0.71 -4.78 11.68
C SER A 319 0.89 -3.30 12.06
N GLN A 320 2.00 -2.66 11.65
CA GLN A 320 2.23 -1.24 11.96
C GLN A 320 1.27 -0.30 11.21
N LEU A 321 0.89 -0.62 9.98
CA LEU A 321 -0.18 0.09 9.26
C LEU A 321 -1.52 -0.04 9.99
N GLY A 322 -1.78 -1.20 10.58
CA GLY A 322 -2.91 -1.40 11.48
C GLY A 322 -2.87 -0.45 12.69
N TYR A 323 -1.71 -0.28 13.33
CA TYR A 323 -1.53 0.70 14.41
C TYR A 323 -1.83 2.13 13.96
N MET A 324 -1.34 2.55 12.78
CA MET A 324 -1.65 3.87 12.24
C MET A 324 -3.15 4.03 11.98
N THR A 325 -3.78 3.00 11.42
CA THR A 325 -5.23 3.02 11.15
C THR A 325 -6.05 3.08 12.44
N VAL A 326 -5.63 2.37 13.48
CA VAL A 326 -6.24 2.47 14.82
C VAL A 326 -6.14 3.90 15.36
N ALA A 327 -4.98 4.53 15.22
CA ALA A 327 -4.80 5.93 15.63
C ALA A 327 -5.71 6.89 14.83
N LEU A 328 -5.86 6.70 13.53
CA LEU A 328 -6.81 7.47 12.72
C LEU A 328 -8.25 7.28 13.21
N GLY A 329 -8.66 6.04 13.49
CA GLY A 329 -9.98 5.72 14.02
C GLY A 329 -10.25 6.31 15.40
N ALA A 330 -9.22 6.47 16.22
CA ALA A 330 -9.29 7.13 17.52
C ALA A 330 -9.19 8.66 17.43
N SER A 331 -9.34 9.27 16.26
CA SER A 331 -9.15 10.71 16.00
C SER A 331 -7.77 11.27 16.33
N ALA A 332 -6.77 10.41 16.52
CA ALA A 332 -5.38 10.79 16.76
C ALA A 332 -4.59 10.87 15.44
N TYR A 333 -5.04 11.67 14.49
CA TYR A 333 -4.45 11.78 13.15
C TYR A 333 -3.00 12.22 13.18
N SER A 334 -2.64 13.19 14.03
CA SER A 334 -1.27 13.65 14.20
C SER A 334 -0.34 12.54 14.69
N VAL A 335 -0.82 11.70 15.60
CA VAL A 335 -0.09 10.53 16.10
C VAL A 335 0.10 9.48 14.99
N ALA A 336 -0.95 9.23 14.19
CA ALA A 336 -0.86 8.32 13.04
C ALA A 336 0.19 8.77 12.03
N VAL A 337 0.21 10.06 11.69
CA VAL A 337 1.15 10.67 10.76
C VAL A 337 2.57 10.73 11.35
N PHE A 338 2.70 10.97 12.65
CA PHE A 338 3.97 10.91 13.35
C PHE A 338 4.55 9.49 13.34
N HIS A 339 3.73 8.48 13.61
CA HIS A 339 4.15 7.08 13.49
C HIS A 339 4.48 6.69 12.05
N LEU A 340 3.78 7.23 11.06
CA LEU A 340 4.11 7.05 9.64
C LEU A 340 5.52 7.55 9.34
N MET A 341 5.91 8.71 9.85
CA MET A 341 7.25 9.27 9.66
C MET A 341 8.33 8.37 10.29
N THR A 342 8.18 8.00 11.55
CA THR A 342 9.15 7.12 12.23
C THR A 342 9.23 5.75 11.58
N HIS A 343 8.08 5.18 11.21
CA HIS A 343 7.94 3.92 10.51
C HIS A 343 8.70 3.91 9.17
N ALA A 344 8.60 4.99 8.40
CA ALA A 344 9.28 5.10 7.12
C ALA A 344 10.79 4.83 7.25
N PHE A 345 11.43 5.37 8.27
CA PHE A 345 12.87 5.21 8.48
C PHE A 345 13.24 3.80 8.95
N PHE A 346 12.65 3.30 10.02
CA PHE A 346 13.06 1.99 10.54
C PHE A 346 12.58 0.84 9.65
N LYS A 347 11.50 1.00 8.88
CA LYS A 347 11.08 -0.04 7.92
C LYS A 347 11.95 -0.07 6.67
N ALA A 348 12.31 1.08 6.13
CA ALA A 348 13.28 1.11 5.04
C ALA A 348 14.60 0.45 5.47
N LEU A 349 15.06 0.76 6.69
CA LEU A 349 16.25 0.15 7.28
C LEU A 349 16.13 -1.38 7.38
N LEU A 350 15.02 -1.89 7.88
CA LEU A 350 14.82 -3.34 8.06
C LEU A 350 14.70 -4.07 6.71
N PHE A 351 14.01 -3.50 5.72
CA PHE A 351 13.94 -4.11 4.38
C PHE A 351 15.29 -4.09 3.67
N LEU A 352 15.99 -2.97 3.69
CA LEU A 352 17.31 -2.89 3.07
C LEU A 352 18.33 -3.75 3.82
N GLY A 353 18.23 -3.86 5.15
CA GLY A 353 19.01 -4.78 5.95
C GLY A 353 18.75 -6.24 5.59
N ALA A 354 17.47 -6.63 5.41
CA ALA A 354 17.11 -7.95 4.91
C ALA A 354 17.70 -8.22 3.51
N GLY A 355 17.66 -7.23 2.62
CA GLY A 355 18.29 -7.33 1.30
C GLY A 355 19.81 -7.48 1.36
N SER A 356 20.47 -6.78 2.28
CA SER A 356 21.91 -6.93 2.53
C SER A 356 22.24 -8.36 3.00
N VAL A 357 21.42 -8.91 3.92
CA VAL A 357 21.57 -10.32 4.35
C VAL A 357 21.40 -11.27 3.15
N ILE A 358 20.36 -11.09 2.33
CA ILE A 358 20.10 -11.93 1.15
C ILE A 358 21.30 -11.92 0.18
N MET A 359 21.89 -10.74 -0.07
CA MET A 359 23.11 -10.63 -0.88
C MET A 359 24.28 -11.39 -0.25
N GLY A 360 24.48 -11.21 1.06
CA GLY A 360 25.60 -11.82 1.79
C GLY A 360 25.51 -13.35 1.93
N VAL A 361 24.30 -13.93 1.81
CA VAL A 361 24.06 -15.39 1.86
C VAL A 361 23.65 -15.99 0.51
N HIS A 362 24.14 -15.42 -0.59
CA HIS A 362 23.94 -15.96 -1.95
C HIS A 362 22.45 -16.13 -2.33
N HIS A 363 21.65 -15.06 -2.14
CA HIS A 363 20.23 -14.96 -2.49
C HIS A 363 19.26 -15.87 -1.72
N ASN A 364 19.71 -16.55 -0.65
CA ASN A 364 18.81 -17.28 0.22
C ASN A 364 17.93 -16.32 1.05
N GLN A 365 16.61 -16.60 1.11
CA GLN A 365 15.65 -15.79 1.86
C GLN A 365 15.12 -16.49 3.12
N ASP A 366 15.35 -17.77 3.28
CA ASP A 366 14.83 -18.57 4.40
C ASP A 366 15.71 -18.45 5.63
N ILE A 367 15.17 -17.83 6.69
CA ILE A 367 15.86 -17.62 7.97
C ILE A 367 16.25 -18.91 8.70
N ARG A 368 15.66 -20.06 8.32
CA ARG A 368 16.01 -21.35 8.90
C ARG A 368 17.41 -21.82 8.50
N TRP A 369 17.87 -21.39 7.34
CA TRP A 369 19.18 -21.73 6.76
C TRP A 369 20.22 -20.60 6.94
N MET A 370 20.01 -19.72 7.92
CA MET A 370 20.93 -18.66 8.32
C MET A 370 21.48 -18.96 9.72
N GLY A 371 22.17 -18.03 10.32
CA GLY A 371 22.70 -18.09 11.68
C GLY A 371 24.13 -17.63 11.78
N GLY A 372 24.51 -17.02 12.91
CA GLY A 372 25.87 -16.56 13.17
C GLY A 372 26.36 -15.41 12.30
N LEU A 373 25.51 -14.80 11.47
CA LEU A 373 25.91 -13.80 10.46
C LEU A 373 26.53 -12.52 11.06
N ARG A 374 26.37 -12.24 12.36
CA ARG A 374 27.00 -11.10 13.03
C ARG A 374 28.53 -11.04 12.87
N LYS A 375 29.16 -12.20 12.68
CA LYS A 375 30.62 -12.29 12.51
C LYS A 375 31.09 -11.83 11.13
N TYR A 376 30.24 -12.06 10.13
CA TYR A 376 30.53 -11.80 8.73
C TYR A 376 29.98 -10.46 8.26
N MET A 377 28.88 -9.97 8.88
CA MET A 377 28.13 -8.80 8.46
C MET A 377 27.89 -7.84 9.67
N PRO A 378 28.93 -7.26 10.26
CA PRO A 378 28.79 -6.47 11.48
C PRO A 378 27.99 -5.17 11.29
N ILE A 379 28.11 -4.49 10.14
CA ILE A 379 27.36 -3.25 9.87
C ILE A 379 25.88 -3.56 9.69
N THR A 380 25.56 -4.55 8.88
CA THR A 380 24.18 -5.02 8.66
C THR A 380 23.57 -5.53 9.98
N TRP A 381 24.35 -6.23 10.81
CA TRP A 381 23.91 -6.69 12.13
C TRP A 381 23.51 -5.54 13.07
N ILE A 382 24.37 -4.53 13.24
CA ILE A 382 24.12 -3.40 14.12
C ILE A 382 22.93 -2.57 13.61
N THR A 383 22.88 -2.26 12.31
CA THR A 383 21.80 -1.47 11.73
C THR A 383 20.45 -2.20 11.81
N SER A 384 20.43 -3.52 11.62
CA SER A 384 19.24 -4.35 11.82
C SER A 384 18.79 -4.39 13.29
N LEU A 385 19.73 -4.37 14.24
CA LEU A 385 19.42 -4.26 15.67
C LEU A 385 18.73 -2.94 15.97
N LEU A 386 19.30 -1.81 15.50
CA LEU A 386 18.74 -0.48 15.72
C LEU A 386 17.32 -0.37 15.12
N GLY A 387 17.12 -0.88 13.91
CA GLY A 387 15.80 -0.93 13.28
C GLY A 387 14.79 -1.79 14.05
N SER A 388 15.22 -2.95 14.56
CA SER A 388 14.38 -3.84 15.37
C SER A 388 14.01 -3.24 16.72
N LEU A 389 14.95 -2.56 17.38
CA LEU A 389 14.69 -1.85 18.64
C LEU A 389 13.73 -0.68 18.44
N ALA A 390 13.86 0.06 17.35
CA ALA A 390 12.91 1.12 16.98
C ALA A 390 11.52 0.55 16.73
N LEU A 391 11.40 -0.56 16.01
CA LEU A 391 10.15 -1.21 15.68
C LEU A 391 9.36 -1.67 16.91
N ILE A 392 10.02 -2.29 17.89
CA ILE A 392 9.36 -2.80 19.09
C ILE A 392 8.95 -1.71 20.08
N GLY A 393 9.43 -0.49 19.90
CA GLY A 393 9.16 0.63 20.80
C GLY A 393 10.06 0.64 22.04
N THR A 394 11.36 0.43 21.84
CA THR A 394 12.34 0.57 22.93
C THR A 394 12.45 2.04 23.35
N PRO A 395 12.41 2.37 24.66
CA PRO A 395 12.57 3.73 25.13
C PRO A 395 13.79 4.43 24.53
N PHE A 396 13.68 5.72 24.27
CA PHE A 396 14.67 6.58 23.56
C PHE A 396 14.84 6.33 22.06
N PHE A 397 14.18 5.33 21.47
CA PHE A 397 14.13 5.13 20.02
C PHE A 397 12.90 5.81 19.41
N SER A 398 12.98 6.18 18.13
CA SER A 398 11.92 6.94 17.47
C SER A 398 10.58 6.21 17.48
N GLY A 399 10.58 4.88 17.29
CA GLY A 399 9.39 4.07 17.30
C GLY A 399 8.68 4.00 18.65
N PHE A 400 9.39 4.19 19.76
CA PHE A 400 8.79 4.27 21.09
C PHE A 400 7.84 5.47 21.18
N TYR A 401 8.34 6.67 20.88
CA TYR A 401 7.56 7.90 21.02
C TYR A 401 6.26 7.89 20.20
N SER A 402 6.30 7.34 19.00
CA SER A 402 5.12 7.27 18.15
C SER A 402 4.18 6.13 18.53
N LYS A 403 4.69 4.95 18.85
CA LYS A 403 3.87 3.77 19.14
C LYS A 403 3.19 3.86 20.51
N ASP A 404 3.90 4.34 21.52
CA ASP A 404 3.36 4.54 22.85
C ASP A 404 2.24 5.58 22.85
N SER A 405 2.43 6.69 22.11
CA SER A 405 1.39 7.69 21.87
C SER A 405 0.14 7.13 21.19
N ILE A 406 0.28 6.15 20.27
CA ILE A 406 -0.88 5.45 19.68
C ILE A 406 -1.62 4.66 20.76
N ILE A 407 -0.91 3.89 21.58
CA ILE A 407 -1.51 3.04 22.62
C ILE A 407 -2.29 3.89 23.63
N GLU A 408 -1.71 5.00 24.06
CA GLU A 408 -2.36 5.93 24.98
C GLU A 408 -3.58 6.61 24.33
N ALA A 409 -3.44 7.15 23.12
CA ALA A 409 -4.55 7.80 22.43
C ALA A 409 -5.75 6.88 22.21
N VAL A 410 -5.51 5.60 21.96
CA VAL A 410 -6.57 4.59 21.80
C VAL A 410 -7.20 4.23 23.13
N HIS A 411 -6.43 4.21 24.21
CA HIS A 411 -6.94 3.96 25.55
C HIS A 411 -7.95 5.02 26.00
N GLU A 412 -7.67 6.27 25.66
CA GLU A 412 -8.51 7.44 25.96
C GLU A 412 -9.65 7.66 24.96
N SER A 413 -9.81 6.80 23.98
CA SER A 413 -10.91 6.88 23.00
C SER A 413 -12.24 6.42 23.59
N HIS A 414 -13.31 7.17 23.37
CA HIS A 414 -14.66 6.86 23.82
C HIS A 414 -15.54 6.13 22.79
N LEU A 415 -14.97 5.76 21.64
CA LEU A 415 -15.69 5.02 20.60
C LEU A 415 -16.04 3.59 21.04
N PRO A 416 -17.15 3.02 20.53
CA PRO A 416 -17.61 1.69 20.95
C PRO A 416 -16.57 0.56 20.83
N ALA A 417 -15.71 0.61 19.81
CA ALA A 417 -14.67 -0.39 19.60
C ALA A 417 -13.34 -0.10 20.33
N ALA A 418 -13.24 0.97 21.12
CA ALA A 418 -11.99 1.38 21.78
C ALA A 418 -11.41 0.30 22.70
N GLY A 419 -12.25 -0.45 23.40
CA GLY A 419 -11.80 -1.57 24.26
C GLY A 419 -11.14 -2.70 23.46
N PHE A 420 -11.71 -3.07 22.31
CA PHE A 420 -11.09 -4.05 21.42
C PHE A 420 -9.80 -3.52 20.81
N ALA A 421 -9.80 -2.25 20.39
CA ALA A 421 -8.63 -1.60 19.83
C ALA A 421 -7.47 -1.51 20.84
N SER A 422 -7.74 -1.10 22.08
CA SER A 422 -6.76 -1.07 23.17
C SER A 422 -6.16 -2.45 23.44
N PHE A 423 -6.99 -3.48 23.50
CA PHE A 423 -6.51 -4.86 23.62
C PHE A 423 -5.63 -5.26 22.43
N ALA A 424 -6.07 -4.97 21.21
CA ALA A 424 -5.35 -5.37 19.99
C ALA A 424 -3.97 -4.69 19.88
N VAL A 425 -3.87 -3.38 20.15
CA VAL A 425 -2.59 -2.67 20.10
C VAL A 425 -1.66 -3.09 21.23
N LEU A 426 -2.19 -3.32 22.43
CA LEU A 426 -1.39 -3.75 23.57
C LEU A 426 -0.86 -5.18 23.39
N ALA A 427 -1.71 -6.13 23.01
CA ALA A 427 -1.29 -7.49 22.68
C ALA A 427 -0.31 -7.53 21.51
N GLY A 428 -0.52 -6.67 20.52
CA GLY A 428 0.35 -6.50 19.38
C GLY A 428 1.77 -6.05 19.73
N VAL A 429 2.00 -5.42 20.87
CA VAL A 429 3.36 -5.08 21.34
C VAL A 429 4.19 -6.34 21.60
N PHE A 430 3.63 -7.30 22.34
CA PHE A 430 4.28 -8.59 22.60
C PHE A 430 4.53 -9.35 21.29
N VAL A 431 3.54 -9.43 20.43
CA VAL A 431 3.61 -10.14 19.14
C VAL A 431 4.68 -9.53 18.24
N THR A 432 4.74 -8.20 18.15
CA THR A 432 5.74 -7.47 17.35
C THR A 432 7.16 -7.74 17.86
N ALA A 433 7.38 -7.68 19.17
CA ALA A 433 8.67 -7.94 19.77
C ALA A 433 9.10 -9.41 19.53
N PHE A 434 8.16 -10.34 19.66
CA PHE A 434 8.44 -11.76 19.49
C PHE A 434 8.86 -12.12 18.07
N TYR A 435 8.10 -11.76 17.02
CA TYR A 435 8.47 -12.14 15.65
C TYR A 435 9.71 -11.38 15.15
N SER A 436 9.87 -10.13 15.55
CA SER A 436 11.02 -9.31 15.14
C SER A 436 12.32 -9.89 15.70
N PHE A 437 12.36 -10.24 16.97
CA PHE A 437 13.54 -10.81 17.60
C PHE A 437 13.72 -12.30 17.29
N ARG A 438 12.63 -13.03 16.99
CA ARG A 438 12.75 -14.38 16.39
C ARG A 438 13.56 -14.30 15.09
N MET A 439 13.21 -13.43 14.18
CA MET A 439 13.96 -13.22 12.93
C MET A 439 15.40 -12.79 13.23
N TYR A 440 15.59 -11.78 14.07
CA TYR A 440 16.91 -11.25 14.41
C TYR A 440 17.84 -12.32 14.98
N PHE A 441 17.40 -13.11 15.94
CA PHE A 441 18.20 -14.17 16.55
C PHE A 441 18.50 -15.32 15.58
N LEU A 442 17.53 -15.72 14.76
CA LEU A 442 17.75 -16.78 13.78
C LEU A 442 18.73 -16.39 12.67
N VAL A 443 18.74 -15.13 12.28
CA VAL A 443 19.62 -14.60 11.21
C VAL A 443 21.03 -14.33 11.73
N PHE A 444 21.16 -13.56 12.78
CA PHE A 444 22.46 -13.01 13.21
C PHE A 444 23.12 -13.81 14.33
N HIS A 445 22.36 -14.59 15.08
CA HIS A 445 22.84 -15.35 16.24
C HIS A 445 22.62 -16.86 16.03
N GLY A 446 22.98 -17.65 17.03
CA GLY A 446 22.84 -19.11 17.00
C GLY A 446 23.91 -19.81 16.16
N LYS A 447 23.63 -21.05 15.79
CA LYS A 447 24.52 -21.91 15.00
C LYS A 447 24.43 -21.54 13.52
N GLU A 448 25.54 -21.55 12.84
CA GLU A 448 25.64 -21.40 11.38
C GLU A 448 24.96 -22.58 10.68
N ARG A 449 24.09 -22.30 9.69
CA ARG A 449 23.28 -23.29 8.97
C ARG A 449 23.23 -23.03 7.47
N PHE A 450 23.95 -22.03 6.97
CA PHE A 450 23.94 -21.66 5.55
C PHE A 450 24.52 -22.75 4.64
N ASP A 451 25.45 -23.59 5.15
CA ASP A 451 26.00 -24.73 4.42
C ASP A 451 25.05 -25.95 4.32
N GLN A 452 23.93 -25.93 5.08
CA GLN A 452 22.97 -27.04 5.15
C GLN A 452 21.72 -26.79 4.28
N ASN A 453 21.70 -25.74 3.48
CA ASN A 453 20.58 -25.43 2.62
C ASN A 453 20.44 -26.44 1.48
N PRO A 454 19.32 -27.21 1.39
CA PRO A 454 19.12 -28.20 0.32
C PRO A 454 19.08 -27.59 -1.08
N ASP A 455 18.67 -26.33 -1.18
CA ASP A 455 18.48 -25.63 -2.46
C ASP A 455 19.80 -25.00 -2.99
N ALA A 456 20.85 -24.94 -2.18
CA ALA A 456 22.15 -24.38 -2.58
C ALA A 456 22.88 -25.20 -3.67
N HIS A 457 22.46 -26.46 -3.89
CA HIS A 457 23.06 -27.35 -4.87
C HIS A 457 22.33 -27.43 -6.22
N HIS A 458 21.20 -26.72 -6.38
CA HIS A 458 20.40 -26.78 -7.61
C HIS A 458 20.65 -25.64 -8.62
N ASP A 459 21.31 -24.56 -8.22
CA ASP A 459 21.61 -23.44 -9.12
C ASP A 459 22.89 -23.63 -9.98
N ASP A 460 23.69 -24.69 -9.74
CA ASP A 460 24.95 -24.96 -10.47
C ASP A 460 24.77 -25.63 -11.85
N HIS A 461 23.52 -25.85 -12.33
CA HIS A 461 23.31 -26.63 -13.56
C HIS A 461 22.93 -25.85 -14.82
N HIS A 462 23.07 -24.53 -14.86
CA HIS A 462 22.73 -23.73 -16.05
C HIS A 462 23.78 -22.72 -16.52
N HIS A 463 25.08 -22.99 -16.31
CA HIS A 463 26.13 -22.33 -17.10
C HIS A 463 27.26 -23.32 -17.33
N ASP A 464 27.16 -24.16 -18.39
CA ASP A 464 28.32 -24.71 -19.08
C ASP A 464 28.96 -23.59 -19.89
N ASP A 465 30.14 -23.09 -19.50
CA ASP A 465 31.33 -23.07 -20.34
C ASP A 465 32.55 -22.38 -19.66
N HIS A 466 33.63 -23.17 -19.62
CA HIS A 466 35.06 -22.80 -19.63
C HIS A 466 35.68 -21.91 -18.53
N GLY A 467 36.38 -22.60 -17.62
CA GLY A 467 37.79 -22.23 -17.33
C GLY A 467 38.04 -21.23 -16.24
N ALA A 468 38.16 -21.71 -15.06
CA ALA A 468 39.14 -21.44 -14.00
C ALA A 468 38.59 -21.91 -12.65
N HIS A 469 39.23 -22.89 -12.04
CA HIS A 469 38.97 -23.29 -10.64
C HIS A 469 39.40 -22.14 -9.70
N GLY A 470 38.48 -21.15 -9.53
CA GLY A 470 38.49 -20.32 -8.37
C GLY A 470 37.60 -20.99 -7.34
N HIS A 471 38.13 -21.32 -6.16
CA HIS A 471 37.32 -21.65 -4.99
C HIS A 471 36.38 -20.46 -4.74
N HIS A 472 35.11 -20.58 -5.12
CA HIS A 472 34.08 -19.66 -4.66
C HIS A 472 34.01 -19.85 -3.15
N ASP A 473 34.44 -18.84 -2.43
CA ASP A 473 34.38 -18.75 -0.98
C ASP A 473 32.89 -18.71 -0.60
N HIS A 474 32.34 -19.87 -0.19
CA HIS A 474 30.91 -19.99 0.19
C HIS A 474 30.58 -19.29 1.52
N HIS A 475 31.53 -18.53 2.08
CA HIS A 475 31.31 -17.81 3.34
C HIS A 475 30.52 -16.52 3.13
N PRO A 476 29.53 -16.22 3.99
CA PRO A 476 28.83 -14.95 3.99
C PRO A 476 29.81 -13.77 4.09
N HIS A 477 29.51 -12.66 3.42
CA HIS A 477 30.34 -11.46 3.43
C HIS A 477 29.48 -10.21 3.60
N GLU A 478 30.08 -9.13 4.13
CA GLU A 478 29.40 -7.83 4.25
C GLU A 478 29.16 -7.23 2.87
N SER A 479 28.03 -6.56 2.73
CA SER A 479 27.67 -5.87 1.50
C SER A 479 28.60 -4.68 1.21
N PRO A 480 28.77 -4.29 -0.07
CA PRO A 480 29.62 -3.17 -0.46
C PRO A 480 29.16 -1.85 0.19
N TRP A 481 30.06 -0.87 0.25
CA TRP A 481 29.78 0.43 0.92
C TRP A 481 28.55 1.16 0.33
N VAL A 482 28.27 0.99 -0.94
CA VAL A 482 27.10 1.56 -1.62
C VAL A 482 25.79 1.06 -1.01
N VAL A 483 25.79 -0.15 -0.45
CA VAL A 483 24.66 -0.77 0.26
C VAL A 483 24.67 -0.40 1.74
N THR A 484 25.83 -0.43 2.39
CA THR A 484 25.92 -0.20 3.85
C THR A 484 25.76 1.27 4.25
N VAL A 485 26.17 2.23 3.42
CA VAL A 485 25.99 3.67 3.70
C VAL A 485 24.51 4.04 3.84
N PRO A 486 23.59 3.66 2.93
CA PRO A 486 22.15 3.86 3.14
C PRO A 486 21.62 3.27 4.44
N LEU A 487 22.10 2.08 4.85
CA LEU A 487 21.70 1.46 6.12
C LEU A 487 22.08 2.34 7.32
N VAL A 488 23.30 2.84 7.34
CA VAL A 488 23.76 3.74 8.42
C VAL A 488 22.99 5.06 8.42
N LEU A 489 22.77 5.65 7.25
CA LEU A 489 22.03 6.92 7.14
C LEU A 489 20.55 6.78 7.52
N LEU A 490 19.93 5.62 7.31
CA LEU A 490 18.56 5.33 7.78
C LEU A 490 18.51 5.00 9.27
N ALA A 491 19.58 4.43 9.83
CA ALA A 491 19.65 4.11 11.26
C ALA A 491 19.62 5.37 12.14
N ILE A 492 20.22 6.47 11.69
CA ILE A 492 20.24 7.73 12.45
C ILE A 492 18.84 8.24 12.75
N PRO A 493 17.98 8.55 11.76
CA PRO A 493 16.61 9.01 12.05
C PRO A 493 15.75 7.94 12.74
N SER A 494 16.02 6.65 12.50
CA SER A 494 15.33 5.55 13.20
C SER A 494 15.55 5.60 14.72
N VAL A 495 16.63 6.21 15.19
CA VAL A 495 16.90 6.42 16.62
C VAL A 495 16.39 7.77 17.09
N VAL A 496 16.72 8.86 16.38
CA VAL A 496 16.61 10.22 16.95
C VAL A 496 15.35 10.99 16.54
N ILE A 497 14.73 10.69 15.40
CA ILE A 497 13.68 11.56 14.85
C ILE A 497 12.43 11.62 15.74
N GLY A 498 12.11 10.54 16.45
CA GLY A 498 11.00 10.51 17.38
C GLY A 498 11.21 11.43 18.59
N TYR A 499 12.40 11.39 19.17
CA TYR A 499 12.77 12.27 20.27
C TYR A 499 12.71 13.76 19.87
N LEU A 500 13.25 14.08 18.69
CA LEU A 500 13.29 15.46 18.19
C LEU A 500 11.92 15.98 17.74
N GLY A 501 11.07 15.10 17.22
CA GLY A 501 9.81 15.48 16.60
C GLY A 501 8.58 15.48 17.52
N ILE A 502 8.60 14.72 18.62
CA ILE A 502 7.39 14.49 19.41
C ILE A 502 6.77 15.79 19.96
N GLU A 503 7.58 16.66 20.54
CA GLU A 503 7.10 17.88 21.16
C GLU A 503 6.47 18.83 20.14
N SER A 504 7.15 19.07 19.02
CA SER A 504 6.68 19.98 17.98
C SER A 504 5.51 19.44 17.18
N MET A 505 5.49 18.14 16.88
CA MET A 505 4.50 17.54 15.98
C MET A 505 3.22 17.10 16.69
N LEU A 506 3.30 16.59 17.92
CA LEU A 506 2.12 16.12 18.65
C LEU A 506 1.55 17.17 19.61
N PHE A 507 2.41 17.91 20.29
CA PHE A 507 2.03 18.83 21.37
C PHE A 507 2.27 20.30 21.02
N GLY A 508 2.92 20.56 19.88
CA GLY A 508 3.14 21.91 19.36
C GLY A 508 2.19 22.29 18.22
N ASP A 509 2.52 23.37 17.54
CA ASP A 509 1.67 23.97 16.50
C ASP A 509 1.97 23.43 15.09
N PHE A 510 2.77 22.39 14.92
CA PHE A 510 3.23 21.92 13.61
C PHE A 510 2.07 21.54 12.68
N PHE A 511 1.06 20.81 13.18
CA PHE A 511 -0.12 20.40 12.39
C PHE A 511 -1.33 21.31 12.58
N LYS A 512 -1.20 22.42 13.31
CA LYS A 512 -2.29 23.34 13.58
C LYS A 512 -2.87 23.95 12.30
N GLY A 513 -4.19 23.85 12.14
CA GLY A 513 -4.90 24.30 10.95
C GLY A 513 -4.67 23.46 9.68
N VAL A 514 -4.04 22.31 9.81
CA VAL A 514 -3.85 21.30 8.75
C VAL A 514 -4.63 20.03 9.05
N ILE A 515 -4.47 19.53 10.27
CA ILE A 515 -5.25 18.41 10.81
C ILE A 515 -6.34 18.98 11.72
N HIS A 516 -7.57 18.53 11.51
CA HIS A 516 -8.72 18.96 12.29
C HIS A 516 -9.15 17.84 13.24
N ILE A 517 -9.27 18.17 14.53
CA ILE A 517 -9.74 17.26 15.58
C ILE A 517 -10.82 18.01 16.39
N ASN A 518 -11.94 17.35 16.62
CA ASN A 518 -12.99 17.85 17.49
C ASN A 518 -12.72 17.41 18.95
N LEU A 519 -12.00 18.22 19.69
CA LEU A 519 -11.59 17.91 21.06
C LEU A 519 -12.77 17.75 22.04
N GLU A 520 -13.93 18.35 21.75
CA GLU A 520 -15.13 18.18 22.59
C GLU A 520 -15.69 16.75 22.50
N LYS A 521 -15.60 16.13 21.31
CA LYS A 521 -16.09 14.77 21.08
C LYS A 521 -15.00 13.72 21.30
N HIS A 522 -13.77 14.06 20.98
CA HIS A 522 -12.61 13.15 20.98
C HIS A 522 -11.46 13.76 21.79
N PRO A 523 -11.54 13.74 23.14
CA PRO A 523 -10.56 14.38 24.01
C PRO A 523 -9.22 13.68 24.10
N GLY A 524 -9.04 12.51 23.49
CA GLY A 524 -7.85 11.67 23.63
C GLY A 524 -6.52 12.40 23.35
N MET A 525 -6.50 13.33 22.39
CA MET A 525 -5.30 14.15 22.13
C MET A 525 -5.05 15.21 23.20
N GLU A 526 -6.10 15.76 23.82
CA GLU A 526 -5.97 16.72 24.93
C GLU A 526 -5.47 16.02 26.19
N GLU A 527 -5.99 14.85 26.50
CA GLU A 527 -5.56 14.03 27.62
C GLU A 527 -4.08 13.58 27.46
N LEU A 528 -3.71 13.17 26.25
CA LEU A 528 -2.33 12.85 25.92
C LEU A 528 -1.39 14.06 26.11
N ALA A 529 -1.83 15.26 25.74
CA ALA A 529 -1.06 16.49 25.93
C ALA A 529 -0.89 16.85 27.41
N HIS A 530 -1.91 16.61 28.23
CA HIS A 530 -1.81 16.82 29.69
C HIS A 530 -0.86 15.83 30.37
N ALA A 531 -0.76 14.62 29.87
CA ALA A 531 0.13 13.60 30.39
C ALA A 531 1.61 13.80 29.95
N PHE A 532 1.85 14.59 28.92
CA PHE A 532 3.19 14.80 28.37
C PHE A 532 3.99 15.82 29.17
N HIS A 533 5.12 15.39 29.74
CA HIS A 533 6.03 16.21 30.55
C HIS A 533 7.44 16.31 29.92
N GLY A 534 7.54 16.09 28.62
CA GLY A 534 8.78 16.11 27.85
C GLY A 534 9.25 14.72 27.41
N PRO A 535 10.10 14.66 26.36
CA PRO A 535 10.56 13.40 25.79
C PRO A 535 11.31 12.50 26.77
N ASP A 536 12.16 13.09 27.62
CA ASP A 536 12.94 12.34 28.61
C ASP A 536 12.05 11.76 29.71
N ALA A 537 11.07 12.54 30.19
CA ALA A 537 10.12 12.09 31.20
C ALA A 537 9.26 10.92 30.67
N MET A 538 8.80 11.03 29.43
CA MET A 538 8.03 9.97 28.76
C MET A 538 8.87 8.68 28.64
N ALA A 539 10.11 8.77 28.20
CA ALA A 539 11.00 7.62 28.06
C ALA A 539 11.35 6.96 29.40
N LEU A 540 11.52 7.75 30.46
CA LEU A 540 11.77 7.21 31.81
C LEU A 540 10.49 6.59 32.43
N HIS A 541 9.33 7.20 32.19
CA HIS A 541 8.06 6.65 32.64
C HIS A 541 7.75 5.31 31.98
N ALA A 542 8.20 5.07 30.75
CA ALA A 542 7.97 3.84 30.00
C ALA A 542 8.34 2.57 30.78
N PHE A 543 9.39 2.60 31.60
CA PHE A 543 9.82 1.45 32.40
C PHE A 543 8.79 1.01 33.45
N THR A 544 7.80 1.83 33.73
CA THR A 544 6.69 1.51 34.65
C THR A 544 5.43 1.06 33.92
N THR A 545 5.39 1.16 32.59
CA THR A 545 4.19 0.89 31.79
C THR A 545 4.13 -0.54 31.24
N ALA A 546 2.92 -1.02 30.99
CA ALA A 546 2.69 -2.37 30.44
C ALA A 546 3.32 -2.59 29.06
N PRO A 547 3.30 -1.65 28.10
CA PRO A 547 3.91 -1.83 26.78
C PRO A 547 5.40 -2.20 26.85
N PHE A 548 6.17 -1.58 27.73
CA PHE A 548 7.59 -1.89 27.87
C PHE A 548 7.81 -3.34 28.33
N TRP A 549 7.08 -3.80 29.35
CA TRP A 549 7.22 -5.15 29.87
C TRP A 549 6.72 -6.21 28.90
N LEU A 550 5.70 -5.90 28.12
CA LEU A 550 5.23 -6.79 27.04
C LEU A 550 6.25 -6.89 25.91
N ALA A 551 6.87 -5.79 25.52
CA ALA A 551 7.95 -5.81 24.53
C ALA A 551 9.15 -6.63 25.02
N LEU A 552 9.59 -6.39 26.25
CA LEU A 552 10.68 -7.15 26.88
C LEU A 552 10.34 -8.65 26.98
N ALA A 553 9.12 -8.97 27.41
CA ALA A 553 8.64 -10.35 27.46
C ALA A 553 8.68 -11.02 26.08
N GLY A 554 8.28 -10.31 25.02
CA GLY A 554 8.35 -10.81 23.65
C GLY A 554 9.79 -11.13 23.21
N VAL A 555 10.74 -10.23 23.48
CA VAL A 555 12.17 -10.45 23.20
C VAL A 555 12.74 -11.63 23.97
N VAL A 556 12.50 -11.65 25.28
CA VAL A 556 12.99 -12.74 26.16
C VAL A 556 12.40 -14.09 25.74
N THR A 557 11.10 -14.15 25.43
CA THR A 557 10.46 -15.38 24.95
C THR A 557 11.06 -15.85 23.63
N ALA A 558 11.31 -14.94 22.69
CA ALA A 558 11.98 -15.27 21.42
C ALA A 558 13.39 -15.82 21.65
N TYR A 559 14.16 -15.20 22.56
CA TYR A 559 15.50 -15.67 22.91
C TYR A 559 15.46 -17.07 23.53
N LEU A 560 14.61 -17.29 24.53
CA LEU A 560 14.49 -18.58 25.22
C LEU A 560 14.07 -19.69 24.25
N MET A 561 13.06 -19.43 23.41
CA MET A 561 12.53 -20.45 22.49
C MET A 561 13.49 -20.81 21.35
N TYR A 562 14.23 -19.86 20.80
CA TYR A 562 15.04 -20.12 19.60
C TYR A 562 16.54 -20.27 19.87
N MET A 563 17.05 -19.73 21.00
CA MET A 563 18.46 -19.82 21.36
C MET A 563 18.74 -20.85 22.45
N VAL A 564 17.87 -20.92 23.50
CA VAL A 564 18.08 -21.80 24.67
C VAL A 564 17.36 -23.14 24.48
N PHE A 565 16.09 -23.12 24.10
CA PHE A 565 15.22 -24.29 24.00
C PHE A 565 14.64 -24.49 22.59
N PRO A 566 15.46 -24.80 21.56
CA PRO A 566 15.02 -24.86 20.18
C PRO A 566 13.99 -25.97 19.86
N ALA A 567 13.77 -26.91 20.77
CA ALA A 567 12.73 -27.94 20.66
C ALA A 567 11.31 -27.44 21.02
N VAL A 568 11.21 -26.36 21.79
CA VAL A 568 9.92 -25.84 22.28
C VAL A 568 9.00 -25.36 21.13
N PRO A 569 9.46 -24.59 20.14
CA PRO A 569 8.61 -24.20 19.01
C PRO A 569 8.01 -25.39 18.25
N ALA A 570 8.78 -26.46 18.02
CA ALA A 570 8.30 -27.67 17.36
C ALA A 570 7.21 -28.39 18.17
N THR A 571 7.36 -28.44 19.50
CA THR A 571 6.38 -29.03 20.41
C THR A 571 5.09 -28.21 20.43
N ILE A 572 5.20 -26.87 20.52
CA ILE A 572 4.04 -25.97 20.47
C ILE A 572 3.30 -26.16 19.14
N LYS A 573 4.02 -26.11 18.01
CA LYS A 573 3.44 -26.34 16.68
C LYS A 573 2.61 -27.61 16.63
N ARG A 574 3.13 -28.72 17.15
CA ARG A 574 2.44 -30.01 17.17
C ARG A 574 1.18 -29.99 18.03
N ASN A 575 1.20 -29.30 19.18
CA ASN A 575 0.06 -29.25 20.10
C ASN A 575 -1.06 -28.32 19.64
N VAL A 576 -0.74 -27.25 18.90
CA VAL A 576 -1.69 -26.28 18.38
C VAL A 576 -1.81 -26.33 16.84
N MET A 577 -1.65 -27.52 16.26
CA MET A 577 -1.67 -27.73 14.82
C MET A 577 -2.86 -27.08 14.09
N PRO A 578 -4.12 -27.13 14.59
CA PRO A 578 -5.24 -26.47 13.92
C PRO A 578 -5.05 -24.95 13.77
N VAL A 579 -4.53 -24.29 14.81
CA VAL A 579 -4.24 -22.85 14.78
C VAL A 579 -3.08 -22.58 13.81
N PHE A 580 -2.04 -23.42 13.85
CA PHE A 580 -0.92 -23.30 12.94
C PHE A 580 -1.37 -23.41 11.46
N THR A 581 -2.21 -24.41 11.16
CA THR A 581 -2.77 -24.60 9.81
C THR A 581 -3.63 -23.41 9.37
N LEU A 582 -4.40 -22.81 10.27
CA LEU A 582 -5.18 -21.60 9.99
C LEU A 582 -4.27 -20.43 9.60
N LEU A 583 -3.18 -20.23 10.34
CA LEU A 583 -2.20 -19.18 10.06
C LEU A 583 -1.40 -19.46 8.80
N GLU A 584 -0.97 -20.71 8.59
CA GLU A 584 -0.22 -21.12 7.39
C GLU A 584 -1.03 -20.87 6.10
N ASN A 585 -2.34 -21.10 6.15
CA ASN A 585 -3.29 -20.77 5.08
C ASN A 585 -3.76 -19.31 5.09
N LYS A 586 -3.08 -18.41 5.82
CA LYS A 586 -3.39 -16.96 5.86
C LYS A 586 -4.87 -16.69 6.14
N TYR A 587 -5.45 -17.37 7.13
CA TYR A 587 -6.89 -17.34 7.47
C TYR A 587 -7.82 -17.76 6.33
N TYR A 588 -7.32 -18.50 5.34
CA TYR A 588 -8.03 -18.90 4.10
C TYR A 588 -8.55 -17.75 3.25
N LEU A 589 -8.11 -16.51 3.48
CA LEU A 589 -8.56 -15.35 2.69
C LEU A 589 -8.12 -15.44 1.23
N ASP A 590 -6.91 -15.89 0.96
CA ASP A 590 -6.44 -16.13 -0.41
C ASP A 590 -7.30 -17.21 -1.10
N TRP A 591 -7.61 -18.29 -0.39
CA TRP A 591 -8.46 -19.36 -0.90
C TRP A 591 -9.88 -18.86 -1.22
N ILE A 592 -10.48 -18.03 -0.33
CA ILE A 592 -11.80 -17.41 -0.56
C ILE A 592 -11.76 -16.52 -1.81
N ASN A 593 -10.74 -15.66 -1.91
CA ASN A 593 -10.59 -14.75 -3.04
C ASN A 593 -10.45 -15.49 -4.37
N GLU A 594 -9.65 -16.56 -4.43
CA GLU A 594 -9.38 -17.32 -5.65
C GLU A 594 -10.51 -18.29 -6.01
N ASN A 595 -11.05 -19.04 -5.03
CA ASN A 595 -11.99 -20.12 -5.28
C ASN A 595 -13.45 -19.70 -5.21
N ILE A 596 -13.80 -18.68 -4.42
CA ILE A 596 -15.16 -18.17 -4.33
C ILE A 596 -15.33 -16.93 -5.20
N LEU A 597 -14.60 -15.85 -4.92
CA LEU A 597 -14.83 -14.57 -5.58
C LEU A 597 -14.38 -14.58 -7.04
N ALA A 598 -13.14 -14.94 -7.33
CA ALA A 598 -12.60 -14.93 -8.69
C ALA A 598 -13.26 -16.03 -9.57
N ARG A 599 -13.52 -17.21 -9.00
CA ARG A 599 -14.24 -18.29 -9.72
C ARG A 599 -15.69 -17.91 -9.97
N GLY A 600 -16.37 -17.31 -8.98
CA GLY A 600 -17.75 -16.79 -9.12
C GLY A 600 -17.86 -15.72 -10.19
N ALA A 601 -16.94 -14.73 -10.19
CA ALA A 601 -16.90 -13.68 -11.21
C ALA A 601 -16.68 -14.26 -12.62
N ARG A 602 -15.78 -15.24 -12.77
CA ARG A 602 -15.57 -15.93 -14.05
C ARG A 602 -16.79 -16.73 -14.49
N ALA A 603 -17.47 -17.40 -13.56
CA ALA A 603 -18.69 -18.15 -13.86
C ALA A 603 -19.83 -17.20 -14.30
N LEU A 604 -20.01 -16.08 -13.59
CA LEU A 604 -20.97 -15.03 -13.96
C LEU A 604 -20.64 -14.46 -15.34
N GLY A 605 -19.38 -14.07 -15.58
CA GLY A 605 -18.94 -13.54 -16.88
C GLY A 605 -19.16 -14.54 -18.01
N THR A 606 -18.88 -15.82 -17.79
CA THR A 606 -19.14 -16.87 -18.77
C THR A 606 -20.65 -17.06 -19.01
N GLY A 607 -21.47 -16.99 -17.96
CA GLY A 607 -22.94 -17.07 -18.07
C GLY A 607 -23.51 -15.90 -18.86
N LEU A 608 -23.08 -14.68 -18.59
CA LEU A 608 -23.47 -13.47 -19.31
C LEU A 608 -23.03 -13.54 -20.78
N TRP A 609 -21.79 -13.94 -21.04
CA TRP A 609 -21.28 -14.09 -22.41
C TRP A 609 -22.03 -15.16 -23.20
N LYS A 610 -22.10 -16.41 -22.71
CA LYS A 610 -22.71 -17.50 -23.43
C LYS A 610 -24.24 -17.40 -23.47
N GLY A 611 -24.87 -17.04 -22.35
CA GLY A 611 -26.32 -16.91 -22.23
C GLY A 611 -26.83 -15.58 -22.78
N GLY A 612 -26.23 -14.45 -22.35
CA GLY A 612 -26.63 -13.12 -22.76
C GLY A 612 -26.22 -12.81 -24.21
N ASP A 613 -24.93 -12.69 -24.44
CA ASP A 613 -24.43 -12.21 -25.74
C ASP A 613 -24.67 -13.25 -26.85
N GLN A 614 -24.17 -14.50 -26.69
CA GLN A 614 -24.22 -15.48 -27.75
C GLN A 614 -25.63 -16.04 -27.98
N ALA A 615 -26.37 -16.43 -26.92
CA ALA A 615 -27.67 -17.09 -27.11
C ALA A 615 -28.81 -16.08 -27.33
N VAL A 616 -28.90 -15.02 -26.50
CA VAL A 616 -29.99 -14.05 -26.59
C VAL A 616 -29.72 -13.01 -27.68
N ILE A 617 -28.63 -12.26 -27.57
CA ILE A 617 -28.36 -11.15 -28.49
C ILE A 617 -28.05 -11.69 -29.89
N ASP A 618 -26.94 -12.43 -30.04
CA ASP A 618 -26.52 -12.92 -31.35
C ASP A 618 -27.44 -13.99 -31.91
N GLY A 619 -27.79 -14.98 -31.10
CA GLY A 619 -28.56 -16.15 -31.54
C GLY A 619 -30.02 -15.83 -31.82
N THR A 620 -30.70 -15.19 -30.86
CA THR A 620 -32.15 -14.97 -30.94
C THR A 620 -32.48 -13.62 -31.58
N LEU A 621 -31.91 -12.52 -31.11
CA LEU A 621 -32.29 -11.20 -31.60
C LEU A 621 -31.68 -10.91 -32.99
N VAL A 622 -30.36 -11.06 -33.16
CA VAL A 622 -29.69 -10.73 -34.43
C VAL A 622 -29.94 -11.85 -35.47
N ASN A 623 -29.40 -13.04 -35.21
CA ASN A 623 -29.50 -14.15 -36.16
C ASN A 623 -30.93 -14.72 -36.27
N GLY A 624 -31.72 -14.67 -35.20
CA GLY A 624 -33.11 -15.10 -35.21
C GLY A 624 -33.99 -14.21 -36.07
N SER A 625 -33.81 -12.89 -36.01
CA SER A 625 -34.60 -11.94 -36.80
C SER A 625 -34.37 -12.10 -38.31
N TRP A 626 -33.12 -12.19 -38.79
CA TRP A 626 -32.88 -12.39 -40.21
C TRP A 626 -33.36 -13.78 -40.70
N LYS A 627 -33.23 -14.83 -39.86
CA LYS A 627 -33.78 -16.15 -40.16
C LYS A 627 -35.32 -16.13 -40.26
N LEU A 628 -35.98 -15.37 -39.38
CA LEU A 628 -37.41 -15.15 -39.43
C LEU A 628 -37.82 -14.44 -40.71
N VAL A 629 -37.13 -13.35 -41.07
CA VAL A 629 -37.35 -12.63 -42.33
C VAL A 629 -37.14 -13.56 -43.54
N GLY A 630 -36.09 -14.39 -43.50
CA GLY A 630 -35.82 -15.40 -44.52
C GLY A 630 -37.00 -16.41 -44.65
N LYS A 631 -37.49 -16.97 -43.54
CA LYS A 631 -38.64 -17.88 -43.54
C LYS A 631 -39.92 -17.22 -44.05
N VAL A 632 -40.19 -15.98 -43.65
CA VAL A 632 -41.30 -15.19 -44.16
C VAL A 632 -41.16 -14.94 -45.66
N SER A 633 -39.97 -14.59 -46.13
CA SER A 633 -39.66 -14.42 -47.56
C SER A 633 -39.93 -15.72 -48.36
N ASP A 634 -39.45 -16.86 -47.85
CA ASP A 634 -39.66 -18.17 -48.48
C ASP A 634 -41.15 -18.55 -48.54
N PHE A 635 -41.89 -18.21 -47.49
CA PHE A 635 -43.35 -18.43 -47.47
C PHE A 635 -44.06 -17.53 -48.50
N VAL A 636 -43.72 -16.23 -48.54
CA VAL A 636 -44.31 -15.28 -49.49
C VAL A 636 -43.94 -15.64 -50.92
N ARG A 637 -42.70 -16.09 -51.17
CA ARG A 637 -42.31 -16.59 -52.51
C ARG A 637 -43.12 -17.72 -53.03
N LYS A 638 -43.62 -18.62 -52.17
CA LYS A 638 -44.52 -19.74 -52.59
C LYS A 638 -45.82 -19.22 -53.13
N GLY A 639 -46.28 -18.03 -52.78
CA GLY A 639 -47.42 -17.37 -53.33
C GLY A 639 -47.19 -16.80 -54.73
N GLN A 640 -45.95 -16.65 -55.17
CA GLN A 640 -45.56 -16.16 -56.50
C GLN A 640 -45.51 -17.35 -57.47
N SER A 641 -46.68 -17.74 -58.02
CA SER A 641 -46.80 -18.88 -58.92
C SER A 641 -46.27 -18.63 -60.36
N GLY A 642 -45.94 -17.37 -60.71
CA GLY A 642 -45.55 -16.98 -62.07
C GLY A 642 -46.67 -16.92 -63.08
N TYR A 643 -47.89 -17.34 -62.69
CA TYR A 643 -49.04 -17.35 -63.60
C TYR A 643 -49.89 -16.09 -63.37
N LEU A 644 -50.11 -15.31 -64.45
CA LEU A 644 -50.83 -14.05 -64.41
C LEU A 644 -52.23 -14.13 -63.82
N TYR A 645 -52.97 -15.21 -64.13
CA TYR A 645 -54.32 -15.41 -63.62
C TYR A 645 -54.40 -15.63 -62.11
N HIS A 646 -53.39 -16.19 -61.49
CA HIS A 646 -53.33 -16.30 -60.03
C HIS A 646 -53.21 -14.92 -59.35
N TYR A 647 -52.41 -14.03 -59.91
CA TYR A 647 -52.30 -12.67 -59.43
C TYR A 647 -53.59 -11.86 -59.64
N ALA A 648 -54.20 -12.01 -60.82
CA ALA A 648 -55.49 -11.38 -61.11
C ALA A 648 -56.59 -11.85 -60.13
N LEU A 649 -56.67 -13.17 -59.84
CA LEU A 649 -57.58 -13.69 -58.84
C LEU A 649 -57.37 -13.13 -57.45
N ILE A 650 -56.11 -13.07 -56.98
CA ILE A 650 -55.76 -12.52 -55.64
C ILE A 650 -56.11 -11.04 -55.58
N MET A 651 -55.85 -10.26 -56.63
CA MET A 651 -56.24 -8.85 -56.69
C MET A 651 -57.77 -8.66 -56.63
N ILE A 652 -58.49 -9.45 -57.34
CA ILE A 652 -59.98 -9.41 -57.33
C ILE A 652 -60.52 -9.74 -55.94
N LEU A 653 -59.98 -10.80 -55.31
CA LEU A 653 -60.36 -11.18 -53.96
C LEU A 653 -59.95 -10.08 -52.94
N GLY A 654 -58.79 -9.46 -53.06
CA GLY A 654 -58.35 -8.33 -52.24
C GLY A 654 -59.26 -7.12 -52.36
N VAL A 655 -59.65 -6.75 -53.58
CA VAL A 655 -60.64 -5.68 -53.83
C VAL A 655 -61.98 -6.04 -53.21
N PHE A 656 -62.46 -7.27 -53.41
CA PHE A 656 -63.69 -7.74 -52.83
C PHE A 656 -63.71 -7.67 -51.30
N VAL A 657 -62.63 -8.12 -50.63
CA VAL A 657 -62.50 -8.04 -49.18
C VAL A 657 -62.46 -6.57 -48.71
N LEU A 658 -61.71 -5.71 -49.40
CA LEU A 658 -61.65 -4.27 -49.05
C LEU A 658 -63.02 -3.62 -49.25
N MET A 659 -63.71 -3.88 -50.34
CA MET A 659 -65.07 -3.35 -50.56
C MET A 659 -66.08 -3.88 -49.53
N THR A 660 -66.00 -5.15 -49.17
CA THR A 660 -66.84 -5.72 -48.10
C THR A 660 -66.57 -5.03 -46.77
N TYR A 661 -65.30 -4.83 -46.44
CA TYR A 661 -64.90 -4.12 -45.21
C TYR A 661 -65.43 -2.69 -45.20
N PHE A 662 -65.18 -1.90 -46.24
CA PHE A 662 -65.57 -0.50 -46.30
C PHE A 662 -67.09 -0.27 -46.52
N VAL A 663 -67.81 -1.18 -47.15
CA VAL A 663 -69.24 -1.02 -47.43
C VAL A 663 -70.13 -1.68 -46.35
N TRP A 664 -69.70 -2.79 -45.76
CA TRP A 664 -70.54 -3.59 -44.84
C TRP A 664 -70.10 -3.62 -43.41
N LEU A 665 -68.82 -3.36 -43.13
CA LEU A 665 -68.23 -3.40 -41.75
C LEU A 665 -67.83 -2.02 -41.21
N LYS A 666 -67.89 -1.01 -42.01
CA LYS A 666 -67.71 0.37 -41.63
C LYS A 666 -69.00 1.15 -41.92
#